data_81a140c449511056cf04397b5f077cc3
#
_entry.id   81a140c449511056cf04397b5f077cc3
#
_cell.length_a   1.000
_cell.length_b   1.000
_cell.length_c   1.000
_cell.angle_alpha   90.00
_cell.angle_beta   90.00
_cell.angle_gamma   90.00
#
_symmetry.space_group_name_H-M   'P 1'
#
loop_
_entity.id
_entity.type
_entity.pdbx_description
1 polymer ?
#
loop_
_entity_poly.entity_id
_entity_poly.type
_entity_poly.pdbx_seq_one_letter_code
_entity_poly.pdbx_strand_id
1 'polypeptide(L)'
;TQTLNFNSSSALTQTLNIPIVDDTVEEQQAEYFVVSLENPVGLTLTGNTMATIYIIDNDRLAPVASEEIELNYIGSFDPSGSNSSTCEIVVHDAASQRLFTTSAVAGFLDIINFADPTAPSVVNSINMNVYGGVTSVAVKNGVVAVASPNADETLNGSVVFFDTNGTFLNQVTVGALPDMITFSPDGTKVLTANEGQPNTAYTIDPEGSVSIIDISGGIASLSQANVTTLLFTAFNAQETALIASGVRKLKATSTLSQDFEPEYITISSDSQKAWVTLQENNAVAEINLSNTTITGVWALGTKDISIPGNGFDISDNNGQVLIANWPINAYYIPDAIANYTVGGNTYLVTANEGDEKEYDGLNERTTVGAAGYVLDPAVFPNAAVLKQSYNMGRYRVTNLNGNTDADSEFEAIHAVGSRSFSIFNANTQQLVYDSGDDFERYTAANYPTLFNADHENNTPKGRSRAKGPEAEGVTLATISGQTFAFISLERIGGVMVYNVTDPNNPTFTDYKNSRSTSAYSGDHGPEGITYVAPENSPTGLPYILVANEISGTITIFEVNTTNLSTPEVNQPANTFAMFPNPSENNGLVYFNRAADIEVYDLSGKLLLSQKAAQTLNTHNWAAGLYLVKTAEGITKKLLIK
;
A
#
# COMPACT_ATOMS: atom_id res chain seq x y z
N THR A 1 -11.13 -38.24 -26.66
CA THR A 1 -12.19 -39.03 -25.98
C THR A 1 -11.63 -40.40 -25.62
N GLN A 2 -11.77 -40.83 -24.36
CA GLN A 2 -11.36 -42.14 -23.88
C GLN A 2 -12.59 -42.83 -23.28
N THR A 3 -12.73 -44.14 -23.53
CA THR A 3 -13.79 -44.92 -22.91
C THR A 3 -13.28 -45.63 -21.64
N LEU A 4 -13.93 -45.40 -20.51
CA LEU A 4 -13.66 -46.09 -19.26
C LEU A 4 -14.60 -47.30 -19.15
N ASN A 5 -14.04 -48.50 -18.99
CA ASN A 5 -14.80 -49.75 -18.91
C ASN A 5 -14.69 -50.33 -17.50
N PHE A 6 -15.83 -50.53 -16.85
CA PHE A 6 -15.92 -51.21 -15.57
C PHE A 6 -16.60 -52.59 -15.73
N ASN A 7 -16.02 -53.61 -15.20
CA ASN A 7 -16.57 -54.96 -15.17
C ASN A 7 -16.30 -55.60 -13.80
N SER A 8 -16.74 -56.82 -13.58
CA SER A 8 -16.62 -57.51 -12.29
C SER A 8 -15.17 -57.72 -11.80
N SER A 9 -14.18 -57.57 -12.70
CA SER A 9 -12.74 -57.67 -12.38
C SER A 9 -12.00 -56.34 -12.42
N SER A 10 -12.67 -55.23 -12.81
CA SER A 10 -12.05 -53.90 -12.84
C SER A 10 -11.86 -53.37 -11.43
N ALA A 11 -10.80 -52.58 -11.22
CA ALA A 11 -10.68 -51.74 -10.04
C ALA A 11 -11.88 -50.78 -9.94
N LEU A 12 -12.30 -50.41 -8.74
CA LEU A 12 -13.38 -49.46 -8.50
C LEU A 12 -13.01 -48.03 -8.92
N THR A 13 -11.71 -47.78 -9.09
CA THR A 13 -11.16 -46.50 -9.56
C THR A 13 -10.37 -46.73 -10.84
N GLN A 14 -10.49 -45.80 -11.78
CA GLN A 14 -9.65 -45.76 -12.99
C GLN A 14 -8.96 -44.39 -13.08
N THR A 15 -7.71 -44.40 -13.52
CA THR A 15 -6.88 -43.21 -13.67
C THR A 15 -6.79 -42.83 -15.14
N LEU A 16 -7.04 -41.58 -15.43
CA LEU A 16 -6.77 -40.96 -16.72
C LEU A 16 -5.50 -40.14 -16.60
N ASN A 17 -4.46 -40.45 -17.39
CA ASN A 17 -3.23 -39.66 -17.45
C ASN A 17 -3.29 -38.73 -18.64
N ILE A 18 -3.13 -37.44 -18.38
CA ILE A 18 -3.06 -36.39 -19.38
C ILE A 18 -1.67 -35.75 -19.25
N PRO A 19 -0.79 -35.90 -20.26
CA PRO A 19 0.52 -35.26 -20.22
C PRO A 19 0.37 -33.75 -20.38
N ILE A 20 1.07 -32.98 -19.57
CA ILE A 20 1.23 -31.52 -19.67
C ILE A 20 2.65 -31.28 -20.19
N VAL A 21 2.80 -30.31 -21.08
CA VAL A 21 4.09 -29.83 -21.56
C VAL A 21 4.57 -28.74 -20.59
N ASP A 22 5.80 -28.85 -20.13
CA ASP A 22 6.47 -27.88 -19.28
C ASP A 22 7.49 -27.14 -20.15
N ASP A 23 7.50 -25.80 -20.12
CA ASP A 23 8.45 -24.98 -20.88
C ASP A 23 9.00 -23.84 -20.01
N THR A 24 9.39 -22.71 -20.52
CA THR A 24 9.97 -21.57 -19.81
C THR A 24 9.33 -20.25 -20.22
N VAL A 25 8.10 -20.32 -20.70
CA VAL A 25 7.33 -19.17 -21.14
C VAL A 25 6.28 -18.85 -20.09
N GLU A 26 6.33 -17.65 -19.52
CA GLU A 26 5.28 -17.16 -18.64
C GLU A 26 3.96 -17.01 -19.44
N GLU A 27 2.96 -17.83 -19.11
CA GLU A 27 1.66 -17.80 -19.77
C GLU A 27 0.81 -16.62 -19.27
N GLN A 28 0.10 -16.02 -20.23
CA GLN A 28 -0.68 -14.80 -19.97
C GLN A 28 -2.03 -15.05 -19.32
N GLN A 29 -2.59 -16.24 -19.44
CA GLN A 29 -3.93 -16.57 -18.93
C GLN A 29 -3.93 -17.89 -18.20
N ALA A 30 -4.91 -18.05 -17.28
CA ALA A 30 -5.14 -19.34 -16.63
C ALA A 30 -5.51 -20.39 -17.67
N GLU A 31 -4.56 -21.23 -18.05
CA GLU A 31 -4.79 -22.33 -18.94
C GLU A 31 -5.60 -23.43 -18.26
N TYR A 32 -6.58 -23.95 -18.94
CA TYR A 32 -7.38 -25.05 -18.40
C TYR A 32 -7.99 -25.92 -19.49
N PHE A 33 -8.33 -27.14 -19.12
CA PHE A 33 -9.20 -28.00 -19.91
C PHE A 33 -10.27 -28.64 -19.03
N VAL A 34 -11.38 -29.03 -19.67
CA VAL A 34 -12.50 -29.64 -18.96
C VAL A 34 -12.53 -31.13 -19.27
N VAL A 35 -12.62 -31.94 -18.24
CA VAL A 35 -12.88 -33.37 -18.33
C VAL A 35 -14.33 -33.62 -17.95
N SER A 36 -15.11 -34.20 -18.87
CA SER A 36 -16.50 -34.55 -18.62
C SER A 36 -16.74 -36.06 -18.77
N LEU A 37 -17.60 -36.61 -17.92
CA LEU A 37 -18.11 -37.98 -18.04
C LEU A 37 -19.42 -37.93 -18.81
N GLU A 38 -19.47 -38.61 -19.96
CA GLU A 38 -20.61 -38.57 -20.86
C GLU A 38 -21.02 -39.97 -21.34
N ASN A 39 -22.22 -40.09 -21.86
CA ASN A 39 -22.74 -41.31 -22.51
C ASN A 39 -22.59 -42.58 -21.68
N PRO A 40 -23.13 -42.62 -20.44
CA PRO A 40 -23.02 -43.83 -19.57
C PRO A 40 -23.85 -44.98 -20.17
N VAL A 41 -23.26 -46.17 -20.21
CA VAL A 41 -23.93 -47.38 -20.63
C VAL A 41 -23.92 -48.42 -19.50
N GLY A 42 -25.12 -48.83 -19.08
CA GLY A 42 -25.29 -49.82 -18.02
C GLY A 42 -25.03 -49.31 -16.60
N LEU A 43 -24.87 -47.99 -16.41
CA LEU A 43 -24.74 -47.32 -15.12
C LEU A 43 -25.36 -45.91 -15.17
N THR A 44 -25.54 -45.29 -14.02
CA THR A 44 -25.99 -43.90 -13.91
C THR A 44 -24.84 -43.06 -13.36
N LEU A 45 -24.56 -41.93 -13.98
CA LEU A 45 -23.62 -40.96 -13.44
C LEU A 45 -24.26 -40.20 -12.28
N THR A 46 -23.55 -40.14 -11.14
CA THR A 46 -23.96 -39.41 -9.94
C THR A 46 -22.78 -38.58 -9.43
N GLY A 47 -23.07 -37.50 -8.74
CA GLY A 47 -22.03 -36.58 -8.26
C GLY A 47 -21.51 -35.65 -9.35
N ASN A 48 -20.26 -35.21 -9.23
CA ASN A 48 -19.62 -34.33 -10.20
C ASN A 48 -19.25 -35.12 -11.46
N THR A 49 -19.86 -34.78 -12.56
CA THR A 49 -19.60 -35.40 -13.89
C THR A 49 -18.65 -34.57 -14.73
N MET A 50 -18.21 -33.42 -14.25
CA MET A 50 -17.30 -32.51 -14.93
C MET A 50 -16.25 -31.99 -13.95
N ALA A 51 -15.01 -31.90 -14.39
CA ALA A 51 -13.91 -31.28 -13.64
C ALA A 51 -13.14 -30.34 -14.58
N THR A 52 -12.84 -29.15 -14.09
CA THR A 52 -11.89 -28.23 -14.73
C THR A 52 -10.52 -28.48 -14.15
N ILE A 53 -9.54 -28.68 -15.01
CA ILE A 53 -8.14 -28.90 -14.66
C ILE A 53 -7.39 -27.66 -15.12
N TYR A 54 -6.83 -26.90 -14.17
CA TYR A 54 -5.96 -25.78 -14.47
C TYR A 54 -4.52 -26.26 -14.61
N ILE A 55 -3.81 -25.70 -15.57
CA ILE A 55 -2.37 -25.82 -15.72
C ILE A 55 -1.78 -24.64 -14.96
N ILE A 56 -0.91 -24.93 -14.00
CA ILE A 56 -0.24 -23.89 -13.22
C ILE A 56 1.04 -23.52 -13.94
N ASP A 57 1.15 -22.25 -14.32
CA ASP A 57 2.42 -21.68 -14.77
C ASP A 57 3.41 -21.66 -13.59
N ASN A 58 4.58 -22.30 -13.78
CA ASN A 58 5.65 -22.38 -12.80
C ASN A 58 6.86 -21.49 -13.16
N ASP A 59 6.78 -20.71 -14.21
CA ASP A 59 7.86 -19.87 -14.71
C ASP A 59 7.91 -18.51 -14.03
N ARG A 60 6.77 -17.99 -13.53
CA ARG A 60 6.74 -16.79 -12.72
C ARG A 60 7.00 -17.11 -11.24
N LEU A 61 8.20 -16.78 -10.79
CA LEU A 61 8.64 -17.02 -9.42
C LEU A 61 8.17 -15.90 -8.47
N ALA A 62 8.16 -16.21 -7.17
CA ALA A 62 8.00 -15.21 -6.12
C ALA A 62 9.14 -14.18 -6.15
N PRO A 63 8.88 -12.91 -5.82
CA PRO A 63 9.94 -11.91 -5.71
C PRO A 63 10.96 -12.32 -4.65
N VAL A 64 12.22 -11.98 -4.90
CA VAL A 64 13.33 -12.26 -3.98
C VAL A 64 13.66 -10.98 -3.24
N ALA A 65 13.70 -11.04 -1.91
CA ALA A 65 14.09 -9.92 -1.08
C ALA A 65 15.53 -9.49 -1.38
N SER A 66 15.77 -8.19 -1.55
CA SER A 66 17.12 -7.65 -1.74
C SER A 66 17.93 -7.60 -0.44
N GLU A 67 17.25 -7.63 0.71
CA GLU A 67 17.83 -7.54 2.05
C GLU A 67 18.67 -6.27 2.28
N GLU A 68 18.42 -5.21 1.51
CA GLU A 68 19.09 -3.91 1.71
C GLU A 68 18.80 -3.35 3.10
N ILE A 69 17.57 -3.48 3.55
CA ILE A 69 17.16 -3.30 4.94
C ILE A 69 16.30 -4.49 5.37
N GLU A 70 16.34 -4.83 6.65
CA GLU A 70 15.59 -5.93 7.25
C GLU A 70 14.82 -5.44 8.46
N LEU A 71 13.63 -6.01 8.70
CA LEU A 71 12.86 -5.78 9.91
C LEU A 71 13.21 -6.83 10.97
N ASN A 72 13.77 -6.39 12.09
CA ASN A 72 14.05 -7.23 13.25
C ASN A 72 12.91 -7.08 14.27
N TYR A 73 12.16 -8.13 14.51
CA TYR A 73 11.12 -8.14 15.53
C TYR A 73 11.72 -7.97 16.93
N ILE A 74 11.32 -6.90 17.63
CA ILE A 74 11.75 -6.61 19.01
C ILE A 74 10.73 -7.15 20.02
N GLY A 75 9.44 -6.97 19.75
CA GLY A 75 8.38 -7.42 20.61
C GLY A 75 7.03 -6.85 20.24
N SER A 76 5.99 -7.30 20.93
CA SER A 76 4.64 -6.75 20.85
C SER A 76 4.23 -6.25 22.23
N PHE A 77 3.50 -5.14 22.27
CA PHE A 77 3.00 -4.55 23.49
C PHE A 77 1.48 -4.41 23.41
N ASP A 78 0.76 -4.95 24.40
CA ASP A 78 -0.68 -4.81 24.57
C ASP A 78 -0.97 -3.74 25.62
N PRO A 79 -1.46 -2.54 25.23
CA PRO A 79 -1.78 -1.47 26.16
C PRO A 79 -2.92 -1.82 27.12
N SER A 80 -3.86 -2.65 26.69
CA SER A 80 -5.04 -3.06 27.49
C SER A 80 -4.72 -4.14 28.50
N GLY A 81 -3.69 -4.97 28.24
CA GLY A 81 -3.36 -6.15 29.00
C GLY A 81 -4.41 -7.27 28.92
N SER A 82 -5.33 -7.21 27.97
CA SER A 82 -6.48 -8.11 27.87
C SER A 82 -6.67 -8.79 26.51
N ASN A 83 -5.78 -8.57 25.53
CA ASN A 83 -5.94 -8.98 24.14
C ASN A 83 -7.30 -8.58 23.55
N SER A 84 -7.81 -7.43 23.91
CA SER A 84 -9.04 -6.90 23.35
C SER A 84 -8.72 -6.02 22.15
N SER A 85 -9.41 -6.23 21.03
CA SER A 85 -9.27 -5.51 19.77
C SER A 85 -9.29 -4.00 19.95
N THR A 86 -8.15 -3.32 19.83
CA THR A 86 -8.16 -1.89 20.19
C THR A 86 -6.93 -1.08 19.84
N CYS A 87 -6.03 -1.52 19.01
CA CYS A 87 -4.93 -0.68 18.53
C CYS A 87 -5.07 -0.45 17.03
N GLU A 88 -5.60 0.73 16.62
CA GLU A 88 -5.76 1.06 15.21
C GLU A 88 -4.66 1.98 14.71
N ILE A 89 -4.41 3.09 15.40
CA ILE A 89 -3.37 4.05 15.03
C ILE A 89 -2.34 4.16 16.13
N VAL A 90 -1.05 4.20 15.77
CA VAL A 90 0.06 4.47 16.69
C VAL A 90 0.94 5.59 16.14
N VAL A 91 1.25 6.59 16.98
CA VAL A 91 2.17 7.69 16.64
C VAL A 91 3.19 7.91 17.76
N HIS A 92 4.35 8.49 17.40
CA HIS A 92 5.46 8.69 18.30
C HIS A 92 5.81 10.19 18.48
N ASP A 93 5.98 10.65 19.71
CA ASP A 93 6.53 11.97 20.03
C ASP A 93 7.99 11.86 20.49
N ALA A 94 8.89 12.38 19.68
CA ALA A 94 10.34 12.32 19.92
C ALA A 94 10.79 13.06 21.19
N ALA A 95 10.12 14.14 21.55
CA ALA A 95 10.55 14.96 22.69
C ALA A 95 10.24 14.29 24.03
N SER A 96 9.11 13.63 24.15
CA SER A 96 8.70 12.92 25.37
C SER A 96 9.02 11.44 25.36
N GLN A 97 9.45 10.87 24.23
CA GLN A 97 9.61 9.44 23.99
C GLN A 97 8.36 8.66 24.38
N ARG A 98 7.21 9.11 23.86
CA ARG A 98 5.92 8.49 24.11
C ARG A 98 5.26 8.05 22.81
N LEU A 99 4.51 6.95 22.90
CA LEU A 99 3.55 6.56 21.88
C LEU A 99 2.16 7.00 22.32
N PHE A 100 1.35 7.30 21.33
CA PHE A 100 -0.09 7.53 21.48
C PHE A 100 -0.79 6.55 20.55
N THR A 101 -1.72 5.78 21.08
CA THR A 101 -2.48 4.80 20.29
C THR A 101 -3.97 4.93 20.56
N THR A 102 -4.76 4.75 19.52
CA THR A 102 -6.21 4.75 19.60
C THR A 102 -6.71 3.34 19.91
N SER A 103 -7.80 3.29 20.64
CA SER A 103 -8.57 2.11 20.98
C SER A 103 -10.04 2.42 20.67
N ALA A 104 -10.43 2.35 19.38
CA ALA A 104 -11.75 2.81 18.92
C ALA A 104 -12.88 2.02 19.59
N VAL A 105 -12.79 0.70 19.62
CA VAL A 105 -13.82 -0.16 20.25
C VAL A 105 -14.04 0.18 21.73
N ALA A 106 -12.97 0.45 22.49
CA ALA A 106 -13.08 0.79 23.90
C ALA A 106 -13.25 2.31 24.15
N GLY A 107 -12.95 3.12 23.16
CA GLY A 107 -13.04 4.58 23.21
C GLY A 107 -11.95 5.22 24.07
N PHE A 108 -10.70 4.76 23.96
CA PHE A 108 -9.58 5.30 24.73
C PHE A 108 -8.45 5.80 23.81
N LEU A 109 -7.75 6.82 24.29
CA LEU A 109 -6.42 7.20 23.82
C LEU A 109 -5.41 6.77 24.87
N ASP A 110 -4.53 5.82 24.55
CA ASP A 110 -3.49 5.34 25.43
C ASP A 110 -2.18 6.09 25.20
N ILE A 111 -1.55 6.50 26.31
CA ILE A 111 -0.23 7.16 26.34
C ILE A 111 0.78 6.17 26.91
N ILE A 112 1.80 5.85 26.11
CA ILE A 112 2.74 4.78 26.40
C ILE A 112 4.14 5.36 26.51
N ASN A 113 4.89 4.99 27.56
CA ASN A 113 6.31 5.27 27.67
C ASN A 113 7.08 4.36 26.71
N PHE A 114 7.86 4.96 25.82
CA PHE A 114 8.68 4.28 24.80
C PHE A 114 10.18 4.55 24.98
N ALA A 115 10.60 5.03 26.14
CA ALA A 115 12.02 5.27 26.42
C ALA A 115 12.89 4.00 26.34
N ASP A 116 12.28 2.82 26.51
CA ASP A 116 12.87 1.52 26.24
C ASP A 116 11.93 0.74 25.29
N PRO A 117 12.28 0.58 24.01
CA PRO A 117 11.46 -0.16 23.04
C PRO A 117 11.24 -1.64 23.36
N THR A 118 12.08 -2.22 24.25
CA THR A 118 11.94 -3.62 24.69
C THR A 118 11.01 -3.77 25.90
N ALA A 119 10.63 -2.66 26.54
CA ALA A 119 9.80 -2.65 27.74
C ALA A 119 8.84 -1.44 27.77
N PRO A 120 7.96 -1.26 26.77
CA PRO A 120 6.96 -0.20 26.81
C PRO A 120 6.02 -0.36 28.00
N SER A 121 5.44 0.75 28.46
CA SER A 121 4.48 0.71 29.56
C SER A 121 3.45 1.83 29.46
N VAL A 122 2.20 1.55 29.81
CA VAL A 122 1.13 2.56 29.82
C VAL A 122 1.41 3.60 30.91
N VAL A 123 1.37 4.86 30.51
CA VAL A 123 1.50 6.03 31.40
C VAL A 123 0.13 6.54 31.81
N ASN A 124 -0.80 6.61 30.86
CA ASN A 124 -2.14 7.14 31.07
C ASN A 124 -3.06 6.61 29.98
N SER A 125 -4.37 6.56 30.27
CA SER A 125 -5.43 6.22 29.31
C SER A 125 -6.54 7.26 29.44
N ILE A 126 -6.87 7.93 28.34
CA ILE A 126 -7.87 8.99 28.31
C ILE A 126 -9.16 8.42 27.75
N ASN A 127 -10.26 8.53 28.50
CA ASN A 127 -11.56 8.14 28.01
C ASN A 127 -12.09 9.16 26.99
N MET A 128 -12.09 8.78 25.71
CA MET A 128 -12.53 9.62 24.60
C MET A 128 -14.06 9.54 24.38
N ASN A 129 -14.77 8.59 24.99
CA ASN A 129 -16.24 8.49 24.90
C ASN A 129 -16.95 9.74 25.42
N VAL A 130 -16.30 10.52 26.29
CA VAL A 130 -16.84 11.82 26.75
C VAL A 130 -16.89 12.88 25.66
N TYR A 131 -16.14 12.66 24.56
CA TYR A 131 -16.08 13.52 23.37
C TYR A 131 -16.85 12.91 22.17
N GLY A 132 -17.26 11.62 22.28
CA GLY A 132 -18.00 10.88 21.27
C GLY A 132 -17.33 9.59 20.79
N GLY A 133 -16.04 9.41 21.06
CA GLY A 133 -15.24 8.26 20.65
C GLY A 133 -13.85 8.69 20.19
N VAL A 134 -13.13 7.79 19.55
CA VAL A 134 -11.82 8.04 18.93
C VAL A 134 -11.68 7.17 17.69
N THR A 135 -11.17 7.75 16.62
CA THR A 135 -10.78 7.04 15.37
C THR A 135 -9.27 7.15 15.17
N SER A 136 -8.72 8.36 15.18
CA SER A 136 -7.33 8.60 14.81
C SER A 136 -6.61 9.56 15.74
N VAL A 137 -5.29 9.51 15.75
CA VAL A 137 -4.41 10.39 16.55
C VAL A 137 -3.19 10.83 15.74
N ALA A 138 -2.80 12.08 15.94
CA ALA A 138 -1.54 12.62 15.44
C ALA A 138 -0.82 13.39 16.54
N VAL A 139 0.51 13.44 16.48
CA VAL A 139 1.32 14.20 17.44
C VAL A 139 2.39 15.01 16.73
N LYS A 140 2.53 16.27 17.13
CA LYS A 140 3.59 17.13 16.63
C LYS A 140 3.92 18.25 17.63
N ASN A 141 5.21 18.53 17.84
CA ASN A 141 5.69 19.62 18.68
C ASN A 141 5.07 19.62 20.10
N GLY A 142 4.84 18.43 20.68
CA GLY A 142 4.28 18.27 22.02
C GLY A 142 2.76 18.47 22.10
N VAL A 143 2.07 18.59 20.97
CA VAL A 143 0.61 18.64 20.87
C VAL A 143 0.10 17.33 20.29
N VAL A 144 -0.85 16.72 20.97
CA VAL A 144 -1.59 15.52 20.55
C VAL A 144 -2.96 15.99 20.03
N ALA A 145 -3.26 15.69 18.79
CA ALA A 145 -4.55 15.98 18.16
C ALA A 145 -5.28 14.64 17.91
N VAL A 146 -6.52 14.53 18.35
CA VAL A 146 -7.32 13.31 18.30
C VAL A 146 -8.58 13.56 17.52
N ALA A 147 -8.84 12.75 16.49
CA ALA A 147 -10.11 12.69 15.79
C ALA A 147 -11.12 11.98 16.70
N SER A 148 -12.25 12.63 16.92
CA SER A 148 -13.31 12.12 17.78
C SER A 148 -14.66 12.22 17.05
N PRO A 149 -15.24 11.09 16.61
CA PRO A 149 -16.54 11.09 15.96
C PRO A 149 -17.61 11.53 16.94
N ASN A 150 -18.80 11.85 16.43
CA ASN A 150 -19.98 11.98 17.26
C ASN A 150 -20.50 10.57 17.59
N ALA A 151 -21.15 10.39 18.74
CA ALA A 151 -21.80 9.13 19.07
C ALA A 151 -22.91 8.74 18.05
N ASP A 152 -23.46 9.70 17.34
CA ASP A 152 -24.22 9.53 16.09
C ASP A 152 -23.28 9.95 14.94
N GLU A 153 -22.66 9.00 14.28
CA GLU A 153 -21.62 9.21 13.27
C GLU A 153 -22.08 10.02 12.07
N THR A 154 -23.39 10.14 11.85
CA THR A 154 -23.97 11.00 10.82
C THR A 154 -23.92 12.50 11.18
N LEU A 155 -23.51 12.83 12.40
CA LEU A 155 -23.36 14.20 12.89
C LEU A 155 -21.89 14.60 12.96
N ASN A 156 -21.66 15.91 12.94
CA ASN A 156 -20.32 16.47 13.05
C ASN A 156 -19.58 15.97 14.31
N GLY A 157 -18.35 15.51 14.09
CA GLY A 157 -17.40 15.16 15.13
C GLY A 157 -16.55 16.35 15.58
N SER A 158 -15.44 16.06 16.23
CA SER A 158 -14.52 17.09 16.75
C SER A 158 -13.07 16.65 16.66
N VAL A 159 -12.16 17.62 16.75
CA VAL A 159 -10.75 17.39 17.08
C VAL A 159 -10.50 17.86 18.49
N VAL A 160 -9.98 16.96 19.32
CA VAL A 160 -9.64 17.22 20.73
C VAL A 160 -8.14 17.29 20.85
N PHE A 161 -7.63 18.35 21.49
CA PHE A 161 -6.21 18.58 21.67
C PHE A 161 -5.79 18.33 23.11
N PHE A 162 -4.66 17.61 23.26
CA PHE A 162 -4.03 17.35 24.55
C PHE A 162 -2.55 17.71 24.50
N ASP A 163 -1.94 17.90 25.68
CA ASP A 163 -0.48 17.84 25.79
C ASP A 163 -0.01 16.37 25.81
N THR A 164 1.30 16.13 25.76
CA THR A 164 1.87 14.78 25.80
C THR A 164 1.66 14.04 27.12
N ASN A 165 1.17 14.69 28.19
CA ASN A 165 0.77 14.06 29.45
C ASN A 165 -0.72 13.68 29.47
N GLY A 166 -1.48 14.07 28.44
CA GLY A 166 -2.91 13.86 28.38
C GLY A 166 -3.74 14.97 29.03
N THR A 167 -3.14 16.14 29.28
CA THR A 167 -3.90 17.30 29.76
C THR A 167 -4.67 17.91 28.62
N PHE A 168 -5.99 18.05 28.79
CA PHE A 168 -6.85 18.71 27.80
C PHE A 168 -6.40 20.16 27.53
N LEU A 169 -6.30 20.52 26.26
CA LEU A 169 -5.90 21.87 25.84
C LEU A 169 -7.05 22.63 25.17
N ASN A 170 -7.73 22.01 24.20
CA ASN A 170 -8.82 22.65 23.45
C ASN A 170 -9.63 21.60 22.66
N GLN A 171 -10.75 22.03 22.07
CA GLN A 171 -11.59 21.21 21.17
C GLN A 171 -12.24 22.12 20.13
N VAL A 172 -12.35 21.66 18.87
CA VAL A 172 -13.09 22.30 17.80
C VAL A 172 -13.93 21.26 17.05
N THR A 173 -15.07 21.70 16.49
CA THR A 173 -15.93 20.88 15.65
C THR A 173 -15.38 20.76 14.24
N VAL A 174 -15.47 19.58 13.65
CA VAL A 174 -15.11 19.24 12.26
C VAL A 174 -16.28 18.60 11.53
N GLY A 175 -16.08 17.94 10.38
CA GLY A 175 -17.14 17.24 9.64
C GLY A 175 -17.68 15.99 10.35
N ALA A 176 -18.61 15.29 9.70
CA ALA A 176 -19.17 14.04 10.21
C ALA A 176 -18.15 12.90 10.04
N LEU A 177 -18.04 12.06 11.04
CA LEU A 177 -17.11 10.93 11.13
C LEU A 177 -15.69 11.34 10.70
N PRO A 178 -14.95 12.16 11.53
CA PRO A 178 -13.53 12.40 11.27
C PRO A 178 -12.76 11.10 11.52
N ASP A 179 -12.31 10.47 10.45
CA ASP A 179 -11.62 9.19 10.54
C ASP A 179 -10.12 9.36 10.67
N MET A 180 -9.47 10.08 9.77
CA MET A 180 -8.02 10.28 9.81
C MET A 180 -7.66 11.71 10.17
N ILE A 181 -6.57 11.90 10.96
CA ILE A 181 -6.04 13.20 11.37
C ILE A 181 -4.54 13.29 11.15
N THR A 182 -4.05 14.44 10.68
CA THR A 182 -2.62 14.67 10.49
C THR A 182 -2.23 16.14 10.67
N PHE A 183 -0.97 16.39 11.07
CA PHE A 183 -0.38 17.72 11.10
C PHE A 183 0.30 18.03 9.76
N SER A 184 0.24 19.30 9.35
CA SER A 184 1.12 19.77 8.27
C SER A 184 2.60 19.65 8.68
N PRO A 185 3.53 19.39 7.74
CA PRO A 185 4.95 19.30 8.03
C PRO A 185 5.53 20.51 8.77
N ASP A 186 5.03 21.73 8.48
CA ASP A 186 5.43 22.96 9.16
C ASP A 186 4.80 23.14 10.56
N GLY A 187 3.84 22.28 10.93
CA GLY A 187 3.16 22.31 12.24
C GLY A 187 2.19 23.48 12.42
N THR A 188 1.76 24.14 11.33
CA THR A 188 0.83 25.28 11.41
C THR A 188 -0.64 24.89 11.24
N LYS A 189 -0.92 23.69 10.71
CA LYS A 189 -2.26 23.19 10.44
C LYS A 189 -2.44 21.77 10.96
N VAL A 190 -3.68 21.43 11.28
CA VAL A 190 -4.15 20.05 11.46
C VAL A 190 -5.26 19.83 10.42
N LEU A 191 -5.23 18.68 9.75
CA LEU A 191 -6.25 18.29 8.78
C LEU A 191 -6.96 17.03 9.27
N THR A 192 -8.27 16.94 9.02
CA THR A 192 -9.05 15.70 9.17
C THR A 192 -9.72 15.35 7.86
N ALA A 193 -9.65 14.06 7.49
CA ALA A 193 -10.59 13.46 6.57
C ALA A 193 -11.86 13.14 7.35
N ASN A 194 -13.00 13.59 6.86
CA ASN A 194 -14.29 13.34 7.49
C ASN A 194 -15.11 12.57 6.47
N GLU A 195 -15.28 11.29 6.70
CA GLU A 195 -15.91 10.38 5.74
C GLU A 195 -17.33 10.81 5.41
N GLY A 196 -18.14 11.16 6.44
CA GLY A 196 -19.55 11.45 6.23
C GLY A 196 -20.35 10.21 5.87
N GLN A 197 -20.01 9.06 6.47
CA GLN A 197 -20.71 7.79 6.20
C GLN A 197 -22.23 7.89 6.44
N PRO A 198 -23.03 7.21 5.60
CA PRO A 198 -24.47 7.14 5.80
C PRO A 198 -24.83 6.24 6.98
N ASN A 199 -26.03 6.41 7.51
CA ASN A 199 -26.57 5.40 8.40
C ASN A 199 -26.88 4.10 7.64
N THR A 200 -26.95 2.97 8.34
CA THR A 200 -27.16 1.62 7.75
C THR A 200 -28.31 1.54 6.75
N ALA A 201 -29.38 2.29 6.98
CA ALA A 201 -30.55 2.32 6.09
C ALA A 201 -30.39 3.29 4.90
N TYR A 202 -29.33 4.08 4.82
CA TYR A 202 -29.13 5.15 3.84
C TYR A 202 -30.25 6.19 3.81
N THR A 203 -30.83 6.47 4.96
CA THR A 203 -31.90 7.50 5.12
C THR A 203 -31.32 8.84 5.56
N ILE A 204 -30.12 8.85 6.13
CA ILE A 204 -29.27 10.00 6.43
C ILE A 204 -27.94 9.72 5.77
N ASP A 205 -27.47 10.65 4.96
CA ASP A 205 -26.29 10.52 4.11
C ASP A 205 -25.58 11.89 4.12
N PRO A 206 -24.66 12.12 5.10
CA PRO A 206 -23.92 13.37 5.22
C PRO A 206 -23.00 13.57 4.01
N GLU A 207 -22.51 14.79 3.83
CA GLU A 207 -21.45 15.04 2.84
C GLU A 207 -20.08 14.74 3.42
N GLY A 208 -19.25 14.00 2.67
CA GLY A 208 -17.85 13.89 2.95
C GLY A 208 -17.13 15.25 2.88
N SER A 209 -16.11 15.44 3.69
CA SER A 209 -15.42 16.72 3.76
C SER A 209 -13.97 16.59 4.27
N VAL A 210 -13.19 17.66 4.09
CA VAL A 210 -11.87 17.78 4.73
C VAL A 210 -11.89 19.03 5.59
N SER A 211 -11.58 18.91 6.89
CA SER A 211 -11.43 20.08 7.74
C SER A 211 -9.95 20.47 7.87
N ILE A 212 -9.69 21.77 7.75
CA ILE A 212 -8.36 22.37 7.94
C ILE A 212 -8.45 23.29 9.15
N ILE A 213 -7.66 23.00 10.16
CA ILE A 213 -7.60 23.72 11.44
C ILE A 213 -6.30 24.52 11.47
N ASP A 214 -6.37 25.85 11.44
CA ASP A 214 -5.20 26.74 11.58
C ASP A 214 -4.82 26.87 13.05
N ILE A 215 -3.70 26.26 13.42
CA ILE A 215 -3.14 26.26 14.78
C ILE A 215 -1.93 27.20 14.93
N SER A 216 -1.62 28.02 13.92
CA SER A 216 -0.47 28.92 13.92
C SER A 216 -0.50 29.96 15.05
N GLY A 217 -1.70 30.29 15.56
CA GLY A 217 -1.89 31.16 16.73
C GLY A 217 -1.70 30.47 18.08
N GLY A 218 -1.41 29.16 18.09
CA GLY A 218 -1.29 28.31 19.29
C GLY A 218 -2.63 27.76 19.77
N ILE A 219 -2.58 26.55 20.37
CA ILE A 219 -3.77 25.78 20.76
C ILE A 219 -4.64 26.49 21.81
N ALA A 220 -4.02 27.26 22.71
CA ALA A 220 -4.77 27.99 23.75
C ALA A 220 -5.69 29.07 23.20
N SER A 221 -5.40 29.62 22.01
CA SER A 221 -6.22 30.63 21.33
C SER A 221 -7.19 30.05 20.29
N LEU A 222 -7.16 28.75 20.09
CA LEU A 222 -7.95 28.07 19.08
C LEU A 222 -9.46 28.21 19.33
N SER A 223 -10.21 28.47 18.29
CA SER A 223 -11.66 28.60 18.30
C SER A 223 -12.24 28.04 16.99
N GLN A 224 -13.56 27.93 16.90
CA GLN A 224 -14.23 27.48 15.67
C GLN A 224 -13.92 28.37 14.44
N ALA A 225 -13.56 29.63 14.63
CA ALA A 225 -13.15 30.53 13.55
C ALA A 225 -11.84 30.11 12.85
N ASN A 226 -11.07 29.22 13.45
CA ASN A 226 -9.84 28.68 12.89
C ASN A 226 -10.05 27.43 12.04
N VAL A 227 -11.29 26.92 11.96
CA VAL A 227 -11.65 25.71 11.20
C VAL A 227 -12.26 26.12 9.86
N THR A 228 -11.67 25.60 8.77
CA THR A 228 -12.25 25.67 7.42
C THR A 228 -12.64 24.27 6.98
N THR A 229 -13.90 24.02 6.73
CA THR A 229 -14.38 22.74 6.19
C THR A 229 -14.54 22.86 4.68
N LEU A 230 -13.83 22.02 3.94
CA LEU A 230 -13.89 21.90 2.50
C LEU A 230 -14.91 20.84 2.11
N LEU A 231 -15.97 21.23 1.43
CA LEU A 231 -17.00 20.34 0.90
C LEU A 231 -16.72 20.02 -0.58
N PHE A 232 -17.18 18.87 -1.03
CA PHE A 232 -17.07 18.45 -2.43
C PHE A 232 -18.25 18.93 -3.30
N THR A 233 -19.12 19.78 -2.80
CA THR A 233 -20.35 20.26 -3.49
C THR A 233 -20.10 20.86 -4.86
N ALA A 234 -18.93 21.49 -5.10
CA ALA A 234 -18.56 22.02 -6.40
C ALA A 234 -18.43 20.93 -7.48
N PHE A 235 -18.17 19.69 -7.10
CA PHE A 235 -18.01 18.56 -8.01
C PHE A 235 -19.34 17.91 -8.41
N ASN A 236 -20.46 18.22 -7.75
CA ASN A 236 -21.79 17.74 -8.14
C ASN A 236 -22.14 18.16 -9.58
N ALA A 237 -21.71 19.33 -10.02
CA ALA A 237 -21.90 19.78 -11.40
C ALA A 237 -20.98 19.06 -12.42
N GLN A 238 -19.96 18.33 -11.95
CA GLN A 238 -19.00 17.59 -12.75
C GLN A 238 -19.24 16.08 -12.74
N GLU A 239 -20.31 15.61 -12.09
CA GLU A 239 -20.60 14.19 -11.86
C GLU A 239 -20.46 13.35 -13.14
N THR A 240 -21.13 13.74 -14.23
CA THR A 240 -21.05 13.00 -15.50
C THR A 240 -19.62 12.88 -16.03
N ALA A 241 -18.83 13.95 -15.92
CA ALA A 241 -17.44 13.96 -16.42
C ALA A 241 -16.52 13.10 -15.52
N LEU A 242 -16.70 13.17 -14.22
CA LEU A 242 -15.91 12.39 -13.25
C LEU A 242 -16.21 10.89 -13.37
N ILE A 243 -17.48 10.51 -13.48
CA ILE A 243 -17.86 9.11 -13.73
C ILE A 243 -17.27 8.63 -15.07
N ALA A 244 -17.36 9.43 -16.12
CA ALA A 244 -16.76 9.09 -17.41
C ALA A 244 -15.23 8.98 -17.39
N SER A 245 -14.56 9.63 -16.44
CA SER A 245 -13.12 9.50 -16.21
C SER A 245 -12.73 8.29 -15.36
N GLY A 246 -13.69 7.56 -14.79
CA GLY A 246 -13.48 6.34 -14.01
C GLY A 246 -13.65 6.52 -12.48
N VAL A 247 -14.06 7.69 -12.00
CA VAL A 247 -14.49 7.86 -10.60
C VAL A 247 -15.75 7.04 -10.37
N ARG A 248 -15.74 6.19 -9.35
CA ARG A 248 -16.91 5.39 -9.01
C ARG A 248 -17.93 6.27 -8.30
N LYS A 249 -19.20 6.10 -8.67
CA LYS A 249 -20.36 6.57 -7.91
C LYS A 249 -21.18 5.36 -7.48
N LEU A 250 -21.38 5.20 -6.17
CA LEU A 250 -21.93 3.99 -5.59
C LEU A 250 -23.45 4.11 -5.39
N LYS A 251 -23.93 5.23 -4.85
CA LYS A 251 -25.34 5.47 -4.61
C LYS A 251 -25.95 6.39 -5.68
N ALA A 252 -26.76 5.83 -6.56
CA ALA A 252 -27.35 6.60 -7.67
C ALA A 252 -28.23 7.79 -7.23
N THR A 253 -28.79 7.74 -6.02
CA THR A 253 -29.70 8.78 -5.49
C THR A 253 -28.99 9.85 -4.65
N SER A 254 -27.76 9.61 -4.19
CA SER A 254 -26.94 10.60 -3.48
C SER A 254 -26.32 11.59 -4.46
N THR A 255 -26.00 12.79 -4.01
CA THR A 255 -25.12 13.69 -4.75
C THR A 255 -23.71 13.13 -4.76
N LEU A 256 -22.86 13.59 -5.66
CA LEU A 256 -21.46 13.12 -5.68
C LEU A 256 -20.71 13.51 -4.39
N SER A 257 -21.03 14.68 -3.82
CA SER A 257 -20.44 15.13 -2.56
C SER A 257 -20.88 14.32 -1.33
N GLN A 258 -22.03 13.65 -1.38
CA GLN A 258 -22.46 12.70 -0.37
C GLN A 258 -21.85 11.31 -0.59
N ASP A 259 -21.62 10.93 -1.83
CA ASP A 259 -21.05 9.63 -2.21
C ASP A 259 -19.52 9.58 -2.01
N PHE A 260 -18.86 10.74 -1.91
CA PHE A 260 -17.43 10.84 -1.61
C PHE A 260 -17.17 10.67 -0.11
N GLU A 261 -16.39 9.67 0.25
CA GLU A 261 -15.96 9.39 1.61
C GLU A 261 -14.44 9.55 1.70
N PRO A 262 -13.96 10.71 2.22
CA PRO A 262 -12.53 10.95 2.43
C PRO A 262 -11.98 10.08 3.56
N GLU A 263 -10.92 9.31 3.28
CA GLU A 263 -10.26 8.41 4.22
C GLU A 263 -8.93 8.96 4.72
N TYR A 264 -7.88 8.87 3.96
CA TYR A 264 -6.53 9.13 4.40
C TYR A 264 -5.92 10.37 3.73
N ILE A 265 -5.11 11.13 4.49
CA ILE A 265 -4.49 12.38 4.02
C ILE A 265 -2.97 12.28 4.03
N THR A 266 -2.36 12.67 2.93
CA THR A 266 -0.92 12.95 2.89
C THR A 266 -0.66 14.40 2.49
N ILE A 267 0.35 15.04 3.08
CA ILE A 267 0.66 16.47 2.87
C ILE A 267 2.07 16.59 2.30
N SER A 268 2.24 17.45 1.29
CA SER A 268 3.55 17.75 0.71
C SER A 268 4.52 18.30 1.75
N SER A 269 5.80 17.99 1.61
CA SER A 269 6.84 18.40 2.56
C SER A 269 6.98 19.91 2.75
N ASP A 270 6.53 20.70 1.76
CA ASP A 270 6.47 22.16 1.82
C ASP A 270 5.16 22.70 2.42
N SER A 271 4.25 21.83 2.86
CA SER A 271 2.94 22.18 3.43
C SER A 271 2.02 22.98 2.50
N GLN A 272 2.20 22.89 1.17
CA GLN A 272 1.41 23.66 0.21
C GLN A 272 0.25 22.87 -0.39
N LYS A 273 0.37 21.55 -0.45
CA LYS A 273 -0.63 20.65 -1.02
C LYS A 273 -0.95 19.49 -0.08
N ALA A 274 -2.15 18.96 -0.21
CA ALA A 274 -2.53 17.67 0.36
C ALA A 274 -3.24 16.84 -0.69
N TRP A 275 -3.18 15.52 -0.52
CA TRP A 275 -3.93 14.54 -1.29
C TRP A 275 -4.70 13.67 -0.32
N VAL A 276 -5.93 13.35 -0.69
CA VAL A 276 -6.89 12.63 0.14
C VAL A 276 -7.45 11.47 -0.68
N THR A 277 -7.40 10.26 -0.15
CA THR A 277 -8.09 9.12 -0.74
C THR A 277 -9.60 9.29 -0.60
N LEU A 278 -10.32 8.96 -1.66
CA LEU A 278 -11.77 8.74 -1.67
C LEU A 278 -11.91 7.25 -1.97
N GLN A 279 -11.85 6.45 -0.92
CA GLN A 279 -11.51 5.02 -1.01
C GLN A 279 -12.47 4.29 -1.96
N GLU A 280 -13.73 4.13 -1.63
CA GLU A 280 -14.66 3.33 -2.43
C GLU A 280 -15.00 3.99 -3.78
N ASN A 281 -14.79 5.32 -3.89
CA ASN A 281 -14.91 6.01 -5.16
C ASN A 281 -13.69 5.77 -6.08
N ASN A 282 -12.66 5.07 -5.58
CA ASN A 282 -11.43 4.74 -6.28
C ASN A 282 -10.77 5.98 -6.92
N ALA A 283 -10.63 7.03 -6.11
CA ALA A 283 -10.21 8.34 -6.54
C ALA A 283 -9.30 9.03 -5.49
N VAL A 284 -8.62 10.09 -5.92
CA VAL A 284 -7.84 10.98 -5.06
C VAL A 284 -8.30 12.42 -5.27
N ALA A 285 -8.49 13.16 -4.18
CA ALA A 285 -8.72 14.59 -4.19
C ALA A 285 -7.41 15.34 -3.91
N GLU A 286 -7.13 16.41 -4.68
CA GLU A 286 -6.01 17.32 -4.44
C GLU A 286 -6.51 18.62 -3.78
N ILE A 287 -5.80 19.05 -2.72
CA ILE A 287 -6.11 20.26 -1.95
C ILE A 287 -4.93 21.23 -2.03
N ASN A 288 -5.21 22.48 -2.31
CA ASN A 288 -4.27 23.58 -2.15
C ASN A 288 -4.43 24.18 -0.76
N LEU A 289 -3.40 24.00 0.09
CA LEU A 289 -3.41 24.46 1.49
C LEU A 289 -3.16 25.96 1.66
N SER A 290 -2.62 26.64 0.63
CA SER A 290 -2.36 28.08 0.67
C SER A 290 -3.65 28.91 0.57
N ASN A 291 -4.62 28.42 -0.21
CA ASN A 291 -5.91 29.09 -0.42
C ASN A 291 -7.10 28.25 0.06
N THR A 292 -6.83 27.11 0.71
CA THR A 292 -7.84 26.21 1.30
C THR A 292 -8.94 25.81 0.31
N THR A 293 -8.55 25.23 -0.83
CA THR A 293 -9.50 24.77 -1.86
C THR A 293 -9.18 23.36 -2.34
N ILE A 294 -10.21 22.55 -2.63
CA ILE A 294 -10.07 21.32 -3.39
C ILE A 294 -9.87 21.71 -4.85
N THR A 295 -8.74 21.36 -5.44
CA THR A 295 -8.36 21.78 -6.80
C THR A 295 -8.80 20.79 -7.86
N GLY A 296 -9.02 19.52 -7.50
CA GLY A 296 -9.47 18.47 -8.40
C GLY A 296 -9.72 17.15 -7.71
N VAL A 297 -10.46 16.30 -8.39
CA VAL A 297 -10.65 14.88 -8.07
C VAL A 297 -10.33 14.10 -9.33
N TRP A 298 -9.58 13.01 -9.20
CA TRP A 298 -9.19 12.16 -10.33
C TRP A 298 -9.24 10.68 -9.98
N ALA A 299 -9.64 9.86 -10.96
CA ALA A 299 -9.79 8.42 -10.81
C ALA A 299 -8.45 7.69 -10.83
N LEU A 300 -8.33 6.62 -10.08
CA LEU A 300 -7.14 5.75 -10.08
C LEU A 300 -7.14 4.74 -11.22
N GLY A 301 -8.31 4.47 -11.84
CA GLY A 301 -8.45 3.45 -12.87
C GLY A 301 -8.60 2.05 -12.29
N THR A 302 -8.25 1.02 -13.08
CA THR A 302 -8.33 -0.38 -12.68
C THR A 302 -7.07 -1.14 -13.05
N LYS A 303 -6.74 -2.16 -12.27
CA LYS A 303 -5.72 -3.16 -12.57
C LYS A 303 -6.35 -4.27 -13.40
N ASP A 304 -5.78 -4.53 -14.56
CA ASP A 304 -6.20 -5.64 -15.44
C ASP A 304 -5.52 -6.94 -14.95
N ILE A 305 -6.33 -7.85 -14.40
CA ILE A 305 -5.85 -9.12 -13.87
C ILE A 305 -5.59 -10.15 -14.98
N SER A 306 -6.04 -9.86 -16.19
CA SER A 306 -5.83 -10.76 -17.35
C SER A 306 -4.42 -10.72 -17.92
N ILE A 307 -3.59 -9.75 -17.50
CA ILE A 307 -2.21 -9.59 -17.99
C ILE A 307 -1.17 -10.22 -17.05
N PRO A 308 -0.03 -10.71 -17.58
CA PRO A 308 1.04 -11.28 -16.77
C PRO A 308 1.51 -10.33 -15.67
N GLY A 309 1.81 -10.88 -14.50
CA GLY A 309 2.27 -10.12 -13.36
C GLY A 309 1.17 -9.58 -12.45
N ASN A 310 -0.11 -9.72 -12.83
CA ASN A 310 -1.25 -9.26 -12.05
C ASN A 310 -2.14 -10.39 -11.52
N GLY A 311 -1.63 -11.63 -11.50
CA GLY A 311 -2.43 -12.81 -11.15
C GLY A 311 -3.03 -12.78 -9.75
N PHE A 312 -4.20 -13.38 -9.56
CA PHE A 312 -4.86 -13.58 -8.28
C PHE A 312 -5.14 -15.06 -8.00
N ASP A 313 -5.03 -15.49 -6.75
CA ASP A 313 -5.69 -16.71 -6.28
C ASP A 313 -7.13 -16.39 -5.88
N ILE A 314 -8.08 -16.77 -6.72
CA ILE A 314 -9.49 -16.33 -6.60
C ILE A 314 -10.42 -17.34 -5.92
N SER A 315 -9.93 -18.51 -5.51
CA SER A 315 -10.80 -19.57 -5.01
C SER A 315 -10.34 -20.14 -3.68
N ASP A 316 -11.23 -20.14 -2.70
CA ASP A 316 -11.08 -20.82 -1.41
C ASP A 316 -11.52 -22.31 -1.46
N ASN A 317 -11.97 -22.80 -2.62
CA ASN A 317 -12.66 -24.09 -2.76
C ASN A 317 -12.00 -25.06 -3.79
N ASN A 318 -10.80 -24.76 -4.26
CA ASN A 318 -10.09 -25.61 -5.22
C ASN A 318 -8.96 -26.46 -4.60
N GLY A 319 -8.66 -26.28 -3.30
CA GLY A 319 -7.71 -27.10 -2.54
C GLY A 319 -6.23 -26.86 -2.86
N GLN A 320 -5.90 -25.87 -3.68
CA GLN A 320 -4.52 -25.51 -4.05
C GLN A 320 -4.38 -24.01 -4.24
N VAL A 321 -3.17 -23.49 -4.12
CA VAL A 321 -2.84 -22.12 -4.51
C VAL A 321 -2.80 -22.04 -6.04
N LEU A 322 -3.58 -21.13 -6.61
CA LEU A 322 -3.65 -20.90 -8.06
C LEU A 322 -3.65 -19.40 -8.33
N ILE A 323 -2.46 -18.80 -8.28
CA ILE A 323 -2.25 -17.40 -8.67
C ILE A 323 -2.16 -17.37 -10.19
N ALA A 324 -3.21 -16.90 -10.85
CA ALA A 324 -3.34 -16.93 -12.30
C ALA A 324 -4.03 -15.66 -12.82
N ASN A 325 -3.96 -15.46 -14.13
CA ASN A 325 -4.60 -14.34 -14.81
C ASN A 325 -6.06 -14.68 -15.12
N TRP A 326 -6.95 -13.76 -14.74
CA TRP A 326 -8.40 -13.90 -14.87
C TRP A 326 -9.00 -12.72 -15.61
N PRO A 327 -10.15 -12.86 -16.27
CA PRO A 327 -10.81 -11.76 -16.97
C PRO A 327 -11.51 -10.81 -15.96
N ILE A 328 -10.73 -10.16 -15.12
CA ILE A 328 -11.19 -9.29 -14.03
C ILE A 328 -10.48 -7.94 -14.16
N ASN A 329 -11.22 -6.87 -13.95
CA ASN A 329 -10.68 -5.54 -13.69
C ASN A 329 -10.84 -5.22 -12.21
N ALA A 330 -9.75 -5.08 -11.46
CA ALA A 330 -9.78 -4.78 -10.04
C ALA A 330 -9.60 -3.28 -9.80
N TYR A 331 -10.51 -2.65 -9.07
CA TYR A 331 -10.32 -1.30 -8.57
C TYR A 331 -9.22 -1.30 -7.51
N TYR A 332 -8.43 -0.21 -7.44
CA TYR A 332 -7.39 -0.07 -6.42
C TYR A 332 -7.99 0.10 -5.03
N ILE A 333 -8.90 1.04 -4.87
CA ILE A 333 -9.62 1.34 -3.63
C ILE A 333 -8.65 1.41 -2.44
N PRO A 334 -7.74 2.42 -2.44
CA PRO A 334 -6.73 2.54 -1.40
C PRO A 334 -7.32 3.10 -0.12
N ASP A 335 -7.00 2.49 1.01
CA ASP A 335 -7.15 3.11 2.32
C ASP A 335 -6.05 4.17 2.51
N ALA A 336 -4.83 3.77 2.81
CA ALA A 336 -3.75 4.68 3.13
C ALA A 336 -3.01 5.25 1.91
N ILE A 337 -2.51 6.48 2.07
CA ILE A 337 -1.72 7.21 1.09
C ILE A 337 -0.54 7.93 1.75
N ALA A 338 0.63 7.85 1.13
CA ALA A 338 1.83 8.61 1.52
C ALA A 338 2.43 9.31 0.30
N ASN A 339 3.32 10.31 0.51
CA ASN A 339 3.96 10.98 -0.60
C ASN A 339 5.46 11.19 -0.41
N TYR A 340 6.19 11.26 -1.53
CA TYR A 340 7.60 11.65 -1.56
C TYR A 340 7.92 12.37 -2.87
N THR A 341 9.08 13.03 -2.91
CA THR A 341 9.48 13.83 -4.07
C THR A 341 10.82 13.35 -4.61
N VAL A 342 10.86 13.05 -5.91
CA VAL A 342 12.08 12.67 -6.64
C VAL A 342 12.17 13.49 -7.92
N GLY A 343 13.33 14.12 -8.16
CA GLY A 343 13.56 14.88 -9.40
C GLY A 343 12.60 16.06 -9.62
N GLY A 344 12.00 16.59 -8.55
CA GLY A 344 11.01 17.68 -8.61
C GLY A 344 9.58 17.21 -8.90
N ASN A 345 9.33 15.92 -9.04
CA ASN A 345 7.99 15.35 -9.15
C ASN A 345 7.56 14.76 -7.80
N THR A 346 6.30 14.94 -7.44
CA THR A 346 5.69 14.29 -6.28
C THR A 346 5.03 12.99 -6.71
N TYR A 347 5.31 11.93 -5.96
CA TYR A 347 4.74 10.62 -6.13
C TYR A 347 3.88 10.27 -4.93
N LEU A 348 2.73 9.67 -5.18
CA LEU A 348 1.80 9.16 -4.18
C LEU A 348 1.94 7.65 -4.13
N VAL A 349 2.13 7.12 -2.94
CA VAL A 349 2.18 5.68 -2.67
C VAL A 349 0.89 5.31 -1.97
N THR A 350 0.14 4.35 -2.52
CA THR A 350 -1.14 3.90 -1.98
C THR A 350 -1.06 2.45 -1.54
N ALA A 351 -1.61 2.14 -0.39
CA ALA A 351 -1.90 0.78 0.05
C ALA A 351 -3.33 0.45 -0.40
N ASN A 352 -3.48 -0.57 -1.26
CA ASN A 352 -4.74 -0.83 -1.97
C ASN A 352 -5.51 -1.96 -1.26
N GLU A 353 -6.16 -1.63 -0.17
CA GLU A 353 -6.94 -2.55 0.67
C GLU A 353 -8.13 -3.11 -0.09
N GLY A 354 -8.94 -2.21 -0.61
CA GLY A 354 -10.21 -2.52 -1.24
C GLY A 354 -11.35 -2.64 -0.23
N ASP A 355 -12.30 -1.74 -0.27
CA ASP A 355 -13.53 -1.86 0.51
C ASP A 355 -14.77 -1.87 -0.37
N GLU A 356 -15.89 -2.34 0.20
CA GLU A 356 -17.15 -2.52 -0.51
C GLU A 356 -18.33 -2.06 0.38
N LYS A 357 -19.27 -1.30 -0.19
CA LYS A 357 -20.44 -0.84 0.56
C LYS A 357 -21.37 -1.99 0.92
N GLU A 358 -21.51 -2.24 2.21
CA GLU A 358 -22.35 -3.29 2.79
C GLU A 358 -23.37 -2.73 3.79
N TYR A 359 -24.25 -1.85 3.31
CA TYR A 359 -25.34 -1.27 4.09
C TYR A 359 -26.70 -1.89 3.74
N ASP A 360 -27.66 -1.86 4.65
CA ASP A 360 -29.04 -2.28 4.37
C ASP A 360 -29.65 -1.50 3.19
N GLY A 361 -29.27 -0.22 3.05
CA GLY A 361 -29.74 0.66 1.99
C GLY A 361 -28.95 0.60 0.68
N LEU A 362 -27.76 -0.01 0.71
CA LEU A 362 -26.88 -0.22 -0.46
C LEU A 362 -25.92 -1.37 -0.18
N ASN A 363 -26.04 -2.46 -0.91
CA ASN A 363 -25.08 -3.55 -0.86
C ASN A 363 -24.54 -3.82 -2.27
N GLU A 364 -23.27 -3.55 -2.49
CA GLU A 364 -22.64 -3.79 -3.79
C GLU A 364 -22.05 -5.20 -3.92
N ARG A 365 -21.88 -5.92 -2.80
CA ARG A 365 -21.26 -7.23 -2.78
C ARG A 365 -22.12 -8.28 -3.45
N THR A 366 -21.53 -9.01 -4.39
CA THR A 366 -22.07 -10.23 -4.97
C THR A 366 -20.96 -11.24 -5.23
N THR A 367 -21.28 -12.36 -5.87
CA THR A 367 -20.28 -13.32 -6.35
C THR A 367 -20.54 -13.64 -7.81
N VAL A 368 -19.49 -14.01 -8.54
CA VAL A 368 -19.58 -14.37 -9.96
C VAL A 368 -20.59 -15.52 -10.17
N GLY A 369 -20.69 -16.47 -9.23
CA GLY A 369 -21.63 -17.60 -9.29
C GLY A 369 -23.08 -17.28 -8.90
N ALA A 370 -23.34 -16.09 -8.36
CA ALA A 370 -24.69 -15.71 -7.96
C ALA A 370 -25.66 -15.76 -9.15
N ALA A 371 -26.91 -16.18 -8.89
CA ALA A 371 -27.90 -16.33 -9.95
C ALA A 371 -28.24 -14.99 -10.64
N GLY A 372 -28.20 -13.88 -9.88
CA GLY A 372 -28.45 -12.54 -10.41
C GLY A 372 -27.26 -11.85 -11.08
N TYR A 373 -26.06 -12.45 -11.02
CA TYR A 373 -24.88 -11.92 -11.69
C TYR A 373 -24.67 -12.69 -13.01
N VAL A 374 -25.35 -12.25 -14.07
CA VAL A 374 -25.36 -12.93 -15.37
C VAL A 374 -24.23 -12.34 -16.23
N LEU A 375 -23.30 -13.18 -16.66
CA LEU A 375 -22.23 -12.78 -17.58
C LEU A 375 -22.75 -12.82 -19.01
N ASP A 376 -22.47 -11.80 -19.81
CA ASP A 376 -22.83 -11.75 -21.24
C ASP A 376 -22.16 -12.94 -21.99
N PRO A 377 -22.95 -13.84 -22.61
CA PRO A 377 -22.41 -15.00 -23.30
C PRO A 377 -21.61 -14.66 -24.56
N ALA A 378 -21.76 -13.47 -25.12
CA ALA A 378 -20.96 -13.01 -26.24
C ALA A 378 -19.53 -12.64 -25.83
N VAL A 379 -19.38 -12.10 -24.59
CA VAL A 379 -18.09 -11.75 -24.00
C VAL A 379 -17.49 -12.94 -23.25
N PHE A 380 -18.33 -13.68 -22.52
CA PHE A 380 -17.91 -14.82 -21.69
C PHE A 380 -18.55 -16.14 -22.17
N PRO A 381 -18.12 -16.69 -23.33
CA PRO A 381 -18.69 -17.94 -23.84
C PRO A 381 -18.44 -19.14 -22.91
N ASN A 382 -17.49 -19.03 -21.98
CA ASN A 382 -17.18 -20.03 -20.96
C ASN A 382 -17.79 -19.71 -19.58
N ALA A 383 -18.78 -18.80 -19.49
CA ALA A 383 -19.40 -18.37 -18.24
C ALA A 383 -19.81 -19.55 -17.33
N ALA A 384 -20.35 -20.63 -17.90
CA ALA A 384 -20.74 -21.83 -17.14
C ALA A 384 -19.57 -22.48 -16.38
N VAL A 385 -18.35 -22.42 -16.92
CA VAL A 385 -17.13 -22.90 -16.28
C VAL A 385 -16.65 -21.91 -15.24
N LEU A 386 -16.58 -20.62 -15.58
CA LEU A 386 -16.14 -19.57 -14.66
C LEU A 386 -17.01 -19.53 -13.40
N LYS A 387 -18.33 -19.72 -13.53
CA LYS A 387 -19.29 -19.70 -12.42
C LYS A 387 -19.26 -20.93 -11.50
N GLN A 388 -18.44 -21.94 -11.76
CA GLN A 388 -18.28 -23.08 -10.85
C GLN A 388 -17.64 -22.64 -9.54
N SER A 389 -18.06 -23.24 -8.42
CA SER A 389 -17.64 -22.83 -7.07
C SER A 389 -16.14 -23.03 -6.80
N TYR A 390 -15.50 -23.96 -7.50
CA TYR A 390 -14.06 -24.18 -7.42
C TYR A 390 -13.24 -23.29 -8.37
N ASN A 391 -13.92 -22.54 -9.24
CA ASN A 391 -13.34 -21.49 -10.12
C ASN A 391 -13.66 -20.12 -9.52
N MET A 392 -14.24 -19.22 -10.32
CA MET A 392 -14.63 -17.87 -9.89
C MET A 392 -15.99 -17.82 -9.16
N GLY A 393 -16.75 -18.92 -9.10
CA GLY A 393 -18.14 -18.85 -8.67
C GLY A 393 -18.35 -18.31 -7.25
N ARG A 394 -17.35 -18.45 -6.37
CA ARG A 394 -17.37 -17.88 -5.01
C ARG A 394 -16.65 -16.52 -4.90
N TYR A 395 -15.98 -16.09 -5.97
CA TYR A 395 -15.21 -14.86 -5.98
C TYR A 395 -16.14 -13.63 -5.84
N ARG A 396 -15.81 -12.74 -4.91
CA ARG A 396 -16.55 -11.52 -4.63
C ARG A 396 -16.28 -10.46 -5.69
N VAL A 397 -17.33 -9.81 -6.13
CA VAL A 397 -17.32 -8.77 -7.16
C VAL A 397 -18.36 -7.72 -6.82
N THR A 398 -18.21 -6.52 -7.37
CA THR A 398 -19.25 -5.49 -7.28
C THR A 398 -20.37 -5.74 -8.31
N ASN A 399 -21.59 -5.46 -7.92
CA ASN A 399 -22.75 -5.48 -8.80
C ASN A 399 -23.09 -4.08 -9.38
N LEU A 400 -22.32 -3.06 -9.00
CA LEU A 400 -22.59 -1.67 -9.43
C LEU A 400 -21.90 -1.31 -10.75
N ASN A 401 -20.91 -2.10 -11.17
CA ASN A 401 -20.10 -1.83 -12.37
C ASN A 401 -20.02 -3.08 -13.23
N GLY A 402 -19.77 -2.89 -14.55
CA GLY A 402 -19.53 -3.99 -15.49
C GLY A 402 -20.68 -4.29 -16.45
N ASN A 403 -21.92 -3.84 -16.17
CA ASN A 403 -23.00 -3.79 -17.14
C ASN A 403 -22.86 -2.47 -17.92
N THR A 404 -22.57 -2.52 -19.20
CA THR A 404 -22.21 -1.34 -20.00
C THR A 404 -23.29 -0.92 -21.00
N ASP A 405 -24.29 -1.75 -21.26
CA ASP A 405 -25.33 -1.49 -22.24
C ASP A 405 -26.76 -1.43 -21.64
N ALA A 406 -26.84 -1.49 -20.29
CA ALA A 406 -28.06 -1.36 -19.50
C ALA A 406 -29.10 -2.48 -19.71
N ASP A 407 -28.67 -3.67 -20.11
CA ASP A 407 -29.48 -4.88 -20.05
C ASP A 407 -29.35 -5.58 -18.68
N SER A 408 -29.50 -6.89 -18.56
CA SER A 408 -29.37 -7.63 -17.30
C SER A 408 -28.08 -8.45 -17.20
N GLU A 409 -27.18 -8.30 -18.15
CA GLU A 409 -25.93 -9.08 -18.27
C GLU A 409 -24.72 -8.18 -17.99
N PHE A 410 -23.57 -8.77 -17.66
CA PHE A 410 -22.34 -8.04 -17.34
C PHE A 410 -21.29 -8.34 -18.42
N GLU A 411 -20.80 -7.30 -19.12
CA GLU A 411 -19.77 -7.36 -20.14
C GLU A 411 -18.36 -7.30 -19.53
N ALA A 412 -18.25 -6.88 -18.25
CA ALA A 412 -16.99 -6.87 -17.52
C ALA A 412 -17.18 -7.35 -16.07
N ILE A 413 -16.15 -8.00 -15.53
CA ILE A 413 -16.12 -8.42 -14.12
C ILE A 413 -15.25 -7.43 -13.37
N HIS A 414 -15.84 -6.73 -12.39
CA HIS A 414 -15.12 -5.80 -11.54
C HIS A 414 -15.00 -6.31 -10.11
N ALA A 415 -13.77 -6.35 -9.60
CA ALA A 415 -13.46 -6.63 -8.22
C ALA A 415 -13.07 -5.35 -7.48
N VAL A 416 -13.19 -5.35 -6.15
CA VAL A 416 -12.72 -4.30 -5.26
C VAL A 416 -11.41 -4.78 -4.61
N GLY A 417 -10.39 -3.88 -4.57
CA GLY A 417 -9.06 -4.19 -4.05
C GLY A 417 -8.14 -4.89 -5.07
N SER A 418 -6.97 -4.30 -5.27
CA SER A 418 -6.00 -4.76 -6.28
C SER A 418 -4.92 -5.68 -5.71
N ARG A 419 -4.93 -5.99 -4.41
CA ARG A 419 -3.98 -6.86 -3.69
C ARG A 419 -2.52 -6.43 -3.83
N SER A 420 -2.30 -5.11 -3.90
CA SER A 420 -1.00 -4.51 -4.22
C SER A 420 -0.84 -3.17 -3.54
N PHE A 421 0.34 -2.59 -3.62
CA PHE A 421 0.53 -1.16 -3.48
C PHE A 421 0.83 -0.54 -4.84
N SER A 422 0.52 0.76 -4.98
CA SER A 422 0.74 1.47 -6.24
C SER A 422 1.49 2.78 -6.02
N ILE A 423 2.16 3.25 -7.07
CA ILE A 423 2.80 4.57 -7.11
C ILE A 423 2.19 5.36 -8.25
N PHE A 424 1.62 6.51 -7.94
CA PHE A 424 1.07 7.46 -8.91
C PHE A 424 1.92 8.73 -8.95
N ASN A 425 2.08 9.32 -10.13
CA ASN A 425 2.67 10.65 -10.24
C ASN A 425 1.58 11.71 -10.01
N ALA A 426 1.69 12.48 -8.93
CA ALA A 426 0.68 13.47 -8.56
C ALA A 426 0.50 14.59 -9.60
N ASN A 427 1.55 14.91 -10.39
CA ASN A 427 1.47 15.97 -11.39
C ASN A 427 0.77 15.53 -12.67
N THR A 428 0.96 14.28 -13.09
CA THR A 428 0.34 13.71 -14.30
C THR A 428 -0.89 12.89 -14.02
N GLN A 429 -1.14 12.55 -12.75
CA GLN A 429 -2.24 11.69 -12.28
C GLN A 429 -2.21 10.27 -12.91
N GLN A 430 -1.02 9.81 -13.29
CA GLN A 430 -0.84 8.53 -13.95
C GLN A 430 -0.20 7.52 -12.99
N LEU A 431 -0.64 6.26 -13.12
CA LEU A 431 0.03 5.13 -12.51
C LEU A 431 1.46 5.03 -13.06
N VAL A 432 2.42 4.89 -12.15
CA VAL A 432 3.85 4.73 -12.47
C VAL A 432 4.29 3.30 -12.21
N TYR A 433 3.81 2.72 -11.13
CA TYR A 433 4.14 1.35 -10.72
C TYR A 433 2.98 0.74 -9.93
N ASP A 434 2.83 -0.56 -10.03
CA ASP A 434 2.01 -1.40 -9.18
C ASP A 434 2.79 -2.68 -8.85
N SER A 435 2.72 -3.16 -7.61
CA SER A 435 3.46 -4.35 -7.17
C SER A 435 2.92 -5.67 -7.74
N GLY A 436 1.91 -5.60 -8.60
CA GLY A 436 1.40 -6.77 -9.29
C GLY A 436 0.83 -7.83 -8.35
N ASP A 437 1.31 -9.07 -8.53
CA ASP A 437 0.95 -10.23 -7.71
C ASP A 437 2.04 -10.60 -6.68
N ASP A 438 2.98 -9.69 -6.40
CA ASP A 438 4.13 -9.94 -5.52
C ASP A 438 3.72 -10.39 -4.13
N PHE A 439 2.71 -9.75 -3.53
CA PHE A 439 2.26 -10.06 -2.17
C PHE A 439 1.73 -11.49 -2.06
N GLU A 440 0.89 -11.90 -3.02
CA GLU A 440 0.39 -13.26 -3.04
C GLU A 440 1.48 -14.28 -3.36
N ARG A 441 2.35 -14.03 -4.35
CA ARG A 441 3.43 -14.96 -4.71
C ARG A 441 4.43 -15.14 -3.58
N TYR A 442 4.85 -14.05 -2.94
CA TYR A 442 5.78 -14.13 -1.82
C TYR A 442 5.19 -14.89 -0.63
N THR A 443 3.96 -14.55 -0.26
CA THR A 443 3.29 -15.17 0.90
C THR A 443 2.90 -16.62 0.63
N ALA A 444 2.53 -16.98 -0.59
CA ALA A 444 2.29 -18.37 -0.98
C ALA A 444 3.57 -19.23 -0.87
N ALA A 445 4.71 -18.68 -1.29
CA ALA A 445 5.98 -19.41 -1.26
C ALA A 445 6.55 -19.54 0.15
N ASN A 446 6.46 -18.50 0.98
CA ASN A 446 7.17 -18.41 2.26
C ASN A 446 6.27 -18.60 3.49
N TYR A 447 4.97 -18.36 3.37
CA TYR A 447 3.97 -18.47 4.45
C TYR A 447 2.74 -19.29 4.02
N PRO A 448 2.91 -20.50 3.44
CA PRO A 448 1.81 -21.27 2.83
C PRO A 448 0.68 -21.63 3.81
N THR A 449 0.97 -21.70 5.11
CA THR A 449 -0.04 -21.98 6.15
C THR A 449 -0.87 -20.75 6.53
N LEU A 450 -0.44 -19.55 6.14
CA LEU A 450 -1.14 -18.28 6.36
C LEU A 450 -1.55 -17.61 5.04
N PHE A 451 -1.19 -18.19 3.90
CA PHE A 451 -1.47 -17.61 2.59
C PHE A 451 -2.96 -17.25 2.46
N ASN A 452 -3.25 -15.98 2.22
CA ASN A 452 -4.61 -15.44 2.16
C ASN A 452 -5.51 -15.89 3.32
N ALA A 453 -4.96 -16.08 4.52
CA ALA A 453 -5.76 -16.32 5.72
C ALA A 453 -6.46 -15.02 6.15
N ASP A 454 -7.57 -15.17 6.87
CA ASP A 454 -8.23 -14.06 7.53
C ASP A 454 -7.46 -13.62 8.78
N HIS A 455 -7.63 -12.38 9.23
CA HIS A 455 -7.04 -11.89 10.47
C HIS A 455 -7.65 -12.58 11.72
N GLU A 456 -8.84 -13.18 11.60
CA GLU A 456 -9.54 -13.87 12.70
C GLU A 456 -9.17 -15.35 12.86
N ASN A 457 -8.48 -15.94 11.88
CA ASN A 457 -8.08 -17.35 11.92
C ASN A 457 -6.94 -17.67 10.94
N ASN A 458 -6.25 -18.81 11.17
CA ASN A 458 -5.15 -19.28 10.31
C ASN A 458 -5.61 -20.21 9.18
N THR A 459 -6.85 -20.11 8.71
CA THR A 459 -7.32 -20.94 7.60
C THR A 459 -6.73 -20.43 6.27
N PRO A 460 -5.81 -21.18 5.62
CA PRO A 460 -5.23 -20.74 4.36
C PRO A 460 -6.31 -20.54 3.30
N LYS A 461 -6.12 -19.56 2.42
CA LYS A 461 -7.00 -19.23 1.30
C LYS A 461 -8.39 -18.71 1.68
N GLY A 462 -8.68 -18.47 2.97
CA GLY A 462 -9.98 -17.95 3.41
C GLY A 462 -10.38 -16.65 2.71
N ARG A 463 -9.39 -15.78 2.40
CA ARG A 463 -9.57 -14.51 1.72
C ARG A 463 -9.33 -14.55 0.20
N SER A 464 -8.88 -15.69 -0.36
CA SER A 464 -8.65 -15.84 -1.81
C SER A 464 -9.90 -15.48 -2.63
N ARG A 465 -11.08 -15.82 -2.16
CA ARG A 465 -12.36 -15.47 -2.79
C ARG A 465 -12.82 -14.02 -2.56
N ALA A 466 -12.04 -13.23 -1.85
CA ALA A 466 -12.34 -11.84 -1.52
C ALA A 466 -11.17 -10.94 -1.95
N LYS A 467 -10.63 -10.15 -1.04
CA LYS A 467 -9.60 -9.14 -1.31
C LYS A 467 -8.15 -9.64 -1.08
N GLY A 468 -7.96 -10.92 -0.72
CA GLY A 468 -6.63 -11.53 -0.52
C GLY A 468 -5.92 -11.01 0.72
N PRO A 469 -4.63 -10.52 0.61
CA PRO A 469 -3.83 -10.07 1.75
C PRO A 469 -4.27 -8.73 2.34
N GLU A 470 -4.95 -7.89 1.59
CA GLU A 470 -5.43 -6.53 1.93
C GLU A 470 -4.28 -5.63 2.42
N ALA A 471 -3.75 -4.81 1.51
CA ALA A 471 -2.73 -3.81 1.85
C ALA A 471 -3.42 -2.61 2.50
N GLU A 472 -3.11 -2.35 3.76
CA GLU A 472 -3.81 -1.40 4.62
C GLU A 472 -3.04 -0.10 4.80
N GLY A 473 -2.12 -0.05 5.74
CA GLY A 473 -1.31 1.11 6.03
C GLY A 473 -0.06 1.24 5.16
N VAL A 474 0.38 2.46 4.91
CA VAL A 474 1.67 2.75 4.27
C VAL A 474 2.39 3.90 4.95
N THR A 475 3.68 3.71 5.26
CA THR A 475 4.57 4.78 5.70
C THR A 475 5.86 4.78 4.88
N LEU A 476 6.46 5.95 4.72
CA LEU A 476 7.69 6.13 3.96
C LEU A 476 8.83 6.58 4.89
N ALA A 477 10.03 6.09 4.59
CA ALA A 477 11.24 6.54 5.27
C ALA A 477 12.35 6.80 4.27
N THR A 478 13.09 7.90 4.46
CA THR A 478 14.36 8.12 3.74
C THR A 478 15.50 7.71 4.65
N ILE A 479 16.19 6.64 4.27
CA ILE A 479 17.30 6.05 5.04
C ILE A 479 18.54 6.09 4.16
N SER A 480 19.59 6.75 4.60
CA SER A 480 20.86 6.92 3.85
C SER A 480 20.68 7.45 2.42
N GLY A 481 19.64 8.29 2.20
CA GLY A 481 19.35 8.90 0.90
C GLY A 481 18.55 8.02 -0.06
N GLN A 482 18.08 6.85 0.38
CA GLN A 482 17.15 5.99 -0.32
C GLN A 482 15.77 6.06 0.36
N THR A 483 14.71 5.97 -0.42
CA THR A 483 13.33 5.99 0.10
C THR A 483 12.75 4.58 0.11
N PHE A 484 12.24 4.19 1.26
CA PHE A 484 11.59 2.89 1.47
C PHE A 484 10.12 3.08 1.81
N ALA A 485 9.27 2.23 1.25
CA ALA A 485 7.87 2.10 1.61
C ALA A 485 7.69 0.85 2.48
N PHE A 486 6.97 1.03 3.58
CA PHE A 486 6.56 -0.03 4.51
C PHE A 486 5.05 -0.14 4.42
N ILE A 487 4.56 -1.31 3.99
CA ILE A 487 3.15 -1.56 3.70
C ILE A 487 2.67 -2.69 4.62
N SER A 488 1.67 -2.41 5.47
CA SER A 488 1.04 -3.44 6.30
C SER A 488 0.06 -4.27 5.47
N LEU A 489 -0.07 -5.56 5.82
CA LEU A 489 -1.03 -6.49 5.21
C LEU A 489 -2.04 -6.92 6.28
N GLU A 490 -3.25 -6.38 6.25
CA GLU A 490 -4.26 -6.55 7.30
C GLU A 490 -4.60 -8.02 7.56
N ARG A 491 -4.87 -8.79 6.51
CA ARG A 491 -5.43 -10.14 6.68
C ARG A 491 -4.39 -11.18 7.03
N ILE A 492 -3.31 -11.27 6.30
CA ILE A 492 -2.24 -12.21 6.60
C ILE A 492 -1.35 -11.72 7.75
N GLY A 493 -1.30 -10.42 7.96
CA GLY A 493 -0.40 -9.77 8.91
C GLY A 493 0.95 -9.38 8.31
N GLY A 494 1.76 -8.69 9.11
CA GLY A 494 3.13 -8.32 8.75
C GLY A 494 3.26 -7.09 7.86
N VAL A 495 4.52 -6.80 7.51
CA VAL A 495 4.91 -5.59 6.75
C VAL A 495 5.78 -5.98 5.56
N MET A 496 5.35 -5.60 4.38
CA MET A 496 6.14 -5.62 3.14
C MET A 496 6.99 -4.36 3.05
N VAL A 497 8.24 -4.51 2.61
CA VAL A 497 9.19 -3.40 2.48
C VAL A 497 9.69 -3.33 1.05
N TYR A 498 9.59 -2.15 0.45
CA TYR A 498 10.08 -1.87 -0.90
C TYR A 498 11.00 -0.65 -0.91
N ASN A 499 12.12 -0.75 -1.63
CA ASN A 499 12.91 0.42 -1.99
C ASN A 499 12.22 1.11 -3.17
N VAL A 500 11.70 2.31 -2.94
CA VAL A 500 10.97 3.12 -3.92
C VAL A 500 11.75 4.37 -4.36
N THR A 501 13.07 4.36 -4.19
CA THR A 501 13.96 5.47 -4.58
C THR A 501 13.81 5.82 -6.05
N ASP A 502 13.72 4.80 -6.92
CA ASP A 502 13.26 4.96 -8.29
C ASP A 502 11.77 4.57 -8.37
N PRO A 503 10.86 5.54 -8.52
CA PRO A 503 9.43 5.24 -8.55
C PRO A 503 8.99 4.39 -9.74
N ASN A 504 9.83 4.26 -10.79
CA ASN A 504 9.51 3.43 -11.95
C ASN A 504 9.97 1.97 -11.79
N ASN A 505 10.91 1.72 -10.87
CA ASN A 505 11.50 0.40 -10.66
C ASN A 505 11.68 0.11 -9.16
N PRO A 506 10.63 0.09 -8.36
CA PRO A 506 10.70 -0.34 -6.97
C PRO A 506 11.26 -1.76 -6.85
N THR A 507 12.01 -2.01 -5.78
CA THR A 507 12.57 -3.34 -5.51
C THR A 507 12.08 -3.86 -4.16
N PHE A 508 11.63 -5.12 -4.14
CA PHE A 508 11.22 -5.79 -2.93
C PHE A 508 12.43 -6.00 -2.01
N THR A 509 12.32 -5.60 -0.74
CA THR A 509 13.46 -5.56 0.19
C THR A 509 13.32 -6.57 1.32
N ASP A 510 12.16 -6.65 1.97
CA ASP A 510 11.90 -7.58 3.09
C ASP A 510 10.40 -7.79 3.30
N TYR A 511 10.05 -8.85 3.98
CA TYR A 511 8.74 -9.08 4.59
C TYR A 511 8.90 -9.69 5.97
N LYS A 512 8.29 -9.05 6.98
CA LYS A 512 8.29 -9.54 8.34
C LYS A 512 6.89 -9.67 8.89
N ASN A 513 6.60 -10.82 9.47
CA ASN A 513 5.32 -11.10 10.10
C ASN A 513 5.55 -11.68 11.50
N SER A 514 4.90 -11.11 12.51
CA SER A 514 4.94 -11.55 13.91
C SER A 514 3.81 -12.53 14.26
N ARG A 515 2.88 -12.76 13.34
CA ARG A 515 1.81 -13.75 13.49
C ARG A 515 2.37 -15.16 13.49
N SER A 516 1.88 -16.02 14.36
CA SER A 516 2.31 -17.42 14.45
C SER A 516 1.77 -18.25 13.29
N THR A 517 2.65 -19.01 12.65
CA THR A 517 2.30 -19.98 11.59
C THR A 517 1.76 -21.32 12.13
N SER A 518 1.93 -21.60 13.43
CA SER A 518 1.57 -22.89 14.05
C SER A 518 0.26 -22.87 14.84
N ALA A 519 -0.18 -21.67 15.26
CA ALA A 519 -1.41 -21.48 16.03
C ALA A 519 -1.96 -20.09 15.78
N TYR A 520 -3.24 -19.86 16.02
CA TYR A 520 -3.82 -18.53 15.99
C TYR A 520 -3.34 -17.75 17.22
N SER A 521 -2.24 -17.02 17.05
CA SER A 521 -1.59 -16.19 18.07
C SER A 521 -0.54 -15.26 17.44
N GLY A 522 -0.01 -14.34 18.21
CA GLY A 522 0.86 -13.26 17.73
C GLY A 522 0.02 -12.05 17.33
N ASP A 523 0.53 -11.22 16.43
CA ASP A 523 -0.12 -9.97 16.03
C ASP A 523 -1.02 -10.20 14.82
N HIS A 524 -2.22 -9.60 14.84
CA HIS A 524 -3.27 -9.78 13.83
C HIS A 524 -3.95 -8.45 13.52
N GLY A 525 -4.29 -8.24 12.24
CA GLY A 525 -4.98 -7.05 11.78
C GLY A 525 -4.12 -5.79 11.92
N PRO A 526 -2.94 -5.74 11.27
CA PRO A 526 -2.17 -4.49 11.21
C PRO A 526 -2.95 -3.42 10.45
N GLU A 527 -3.08 -2.27 11.06
CA GLU A 527 -3.79 -1.09 10.61
C GLU A 527 -2.79 0.06 10.41
N GLY A 528 -2.64 0.91 11.41
CA GLY A 528 -1.72 2.05 11.39
C GLY A 528 -0.25 1.65 11.47
N ILE A 529 0.59 2.30 10.67
CA ILE A 529 2.03 2.05 10.61
C ILE A 529 2.83 3.36 10.70
N THR A 530 3.83 3.41 11.59
CA THR A 530 4.63 4.62 11.82
C THR A 530 6.13 4.29 11.81
N TYR A 531 6.89 5.11 11.07
CA TYR A 531 8.36 5.09 11.10
C TYR A 531 8.90 6.05 12.16
N VAL A 532 9.81 5.57 12.99
CA VAL A 532 10.56 6.35 13.97
C VAL A 532 12.01 6.46 13.49
N ALA A 533 12.40 7.66 13.08
CA ALA A 533 13.75 7.92 12.59
C ALA A 533 14.81 7.80 13.72
N PRO A 534 16.07 7.44 13.41
CA PRO A 534 17.14 7.28 14.42
C PRO A 534 17.30 8.50 15.34
N GLU A 535 17.24 9.70 14.76
CA GLU A 535 17.38 10.96 15.50
C GLU A 535 16.21 11.25 16.47
N ASN A 536 15.07 10.60 16.24
CA ASN A 536 13.86 10.75 17.06
C ASN A 536 13.68 9.59 18.05
N SER A 537 14.42 8.51 17.88
CA SER A 537 14.27 7.29 18.67
C SER A 537 15.05 7.34 20.00
N PRO A 538 14.61 6.62 21.03
CA PRO A 538 15.30 6.63 22.33
C PRO A 538 16.66 5.93 22.30
N THR A 539 16.91 5.08 21.31
CA THR A 539 18.12 4.27 21.20
C THR A 539 19.09 4.76 20.12
N GLY A 540 18.66 5.70 19.27
CA GLY A 540 19.40 6.11 18.08
C GLY A 540 19.30 5.10 16.92
N LEU A 541 18.41 4.08 17.01
CA LEU A 541 18.11 3.12 15.96
C LEU A 541 16.73 3.43 15.34
N PRO A 542 16.50 3.15 14.06
CA PRO A 542 15.20 3.37 13.44
C PRO A 542 14.23 2.23 13.78
N TYR A 543 12.93 2.56 13.92
CA TYR A 543 11.87 1.58 14.20
C TYR A 543 10.69 1.73 13.24
N ILE A 544 10.00 0.61 13.02
CA ILE A 544 8.63 0.56 12.52
C ILE A 544 7.73 0.10 13.67
N LEU A 545 6.70 0.88 13.91
CA LEU A 545 5.63 0.58 14.85
C LEU A 545 4.37 0.26 14.06
N VAL A 546 3.72 -0.85 14.39
CA VAL A 546 2.49 -1.29 13.75
C VAL A 546 1.42 -1.47 14.80
N ALA A 547 0.32 -0.75 14.65
CA ALA A 547 -0.88 -0.97 15.46
C ALA A 547 -1.67 -2.12 14.84
N ASN A 548 -2.09 -3.08 15.66
CA ASN A 548 -2.81 -4.27 15.21
C ASN A 548 -4.19 -4.29 15.86
N GLU A 549 -5.21 -3.96 15.09
CA GLU A 549 -6.59 -3.81 15.55
C GLU A 549 -7.13 -5.07 16.21
N ILE A 550 -6.96 -6.22 15.57
CA ILE A 550 -7.58 -7.49 16.00
C ILE A 550 -6.89 -8.06 17.24
N SER A 551 -5.57 -8.00 17.33
CA SER A 551 -4.84 -8.47 18.52
C SER A 551 -4.75 -7.44 19.63
N GLY A 552 -5.06 -6.17 19.36
CA GLY A 552 -4.95 -5.07 20.33
C GLY A 552 -3.51 -4.76 20.73
N THR A 553 -2.55 -4.99 19.82
CA THR A 553 -1.12 -4.89 20.13
C THR A 553 -0.40 -3.85 19.27
N ILE A 554 0.71 -3.34 19.77
CA ILE A 554 1.67 -2.57 18.99
C ILE A 554 2.87 -3.47 18.73
N THR A 555 3.10 -3.83 17.46
CA THR A 555 4.33 -4.54 17.06
C THR A 555 5.47 -3.55 16.88
N ILE A 556 6.64 -3.89 17.37
CA ILE A 556 7.85 -3.08 17.31
C ILE A 556 8.90 -3.83 16.49
N PHE A 557 9.28 -3.25 15.36
CA PHE A 557 10.40 -3.72 14.55
C PHE A 557 11.54 -2.69 14.58
N GLU A 558 12.77 -3.16 14.81
CA GLU A 558 13.96 -2.37 14.49
C GLU A 558 14.26 -2.50 13.00
N VAL A 559 14.56 -1.40 12.34
CA VAL A 559 14.99 -1.41 10.94
C VAL A 559 16.50 -1.59 10.87
N ASN A 560 16.94 -2.79 10.54
CA ASN A 560 18.36 -3.10 10.35
C ASN A 560 18.85 -2.57 9.00
N THR A 561 19.79 -1.65 9.03
CA THR A 561 20.37 -1.00 7.85
C THR A 561 21.79 -1.45 7.54
N THR A 562 22.25 -2.55 8.15
CA THR A 562 23.64 -3.02 8.04
C THR A 562 24.03 -3.37 6.60
N ASN A 563 23.08 -3.88 5.83
CA ASN A 563 23.28 -4.27 4.44
C ASN A 563 23.05 -3.12 3.45
N LEU A 564 22.54 -1.97 3.94
CA LEU A 564 22.27 -0.85 3.07
C LEU A 564 23.58 -0.28 2.54
N SER A 565 23.87 -0.56 1.28
CA SER A 565 24.97 0.08 0.59
C SER A 565 24.69 1.58 0.46
N THR A 566 25.71 2.42 0.69
CA THR A 566 25.62 3.82 0.28
C THR A 566 25.21 3.85 -1.19
N PRO A 567 24.20 4.68 -1.59
CA PRO A 567 23.79 4.74 -2.99
C PRO A 567 25.05 4.96 -3.83
N GLU A 568 25.34 4.04 -4.72
CA GLU A 568 26.24 4.38 -5.82
C GLU A 568 25.54 5.57 -6.48
N VAL A 569 26.16 6.74 -6.39
CA VAL A 569 25.72 7.88 -7.18
C VAL A 569 25.71 7.36 -8.61
N ASN A 570 24.55 7.06 -9.15
CA ASN A 570 24.38 6.69 -10.54
C ASN A 570 24.90 7.85 -11.35
N GLN A 571 26.21 7.84 -11.56
CA GLN A 571 26.85 8.77 -12.47
C GLN A 571 26.27 8.40 -13.85
N PRO A 572 25.64 9.31 -14.58
CA PRO A 572 25.14 9.01 -15.90
C PRO A 572 26.21 8.27 -16.67
N ALA A 573 25.85 7.26 -17.46
CA ALA A 573 26.75 6.37 -18.20
C ALA A 573 27.79 7.08 -19.09
N ASN A 574 27.80 8.41 -19.09
CA ASN A 574 28.72 9.31 -19.79
C ASN A 574 29.70 10.07 -18.87
N THR A 575 29.80 9.78 -17.58
CA THR A 575 30.76 10.49 -16.71
C THR A 575 32.15 9.95 -16.87
N PHE A 576 33.11 10.87 -17.08
CA PHE A 576 34.52 10.57 -17.08
C PHE A 576 35.01 10.32 -15.64
N ALA A 577 35.56 9.13 -15.37
CA ALA A 577 36.07 8.73 -14.07
C ALA A 577 37.55 8.31 -14.18
N MET A 578 38.30 8.50 -13.08
CA MET A 578 39.73 8.18 -12.97
C MET A 578 40.01 7.34 -11.73
N PHE A 579 40.80 6.29 -11.85
CA PHE A 579 41.18 5.41 -10.75
C PHE A 579 42.60 4.80 -10.94
N PRO A 580 43.40 4.60 -9.88
CA PRO A 580 43.13 5.06 -8.52
C PRO A 580 43.24 6.59 -8.41
N ASN A 581 42.44 7.19 -7.53
CA ASN A 581 42.56 8.58 -7.17
C ASN A 581 42.20 8.72 -5.66
N PRO A 582 43.16 8.98 -4.79
CA PRO A 582 44.58 9.36 -5.03
C PRO A 582 45.41 8.29 -5.74
N SER A 583 46.44 8.73 -6.50
CA SER A 583 47.43 7.88 -7.15
C SER A 583 48.81 8.13 -6.56
N GLU A 584 49.68 7.13 -6.63
CA GLU A 584 51.10 7.27 -6.28
C GLU A 584 51.84 8.05 -7.36
N ASN A 585 52.95 8.72 -6.99
CA ASN A 585 53.74 9.57 -7.90
C ASN A 585 54.44 8.82 -9.08
N ASN A 586 54.47 7.51 -9.03
CA ASN A 586 54.95 6.64 -10.11
C ASN A 586 53.85 5.70 -10.62
N GLY A 587 52.61 6.06 -10.42
CA GLY A 587 51.46 5.24 -10.74
C GLY A 587 50.90 5.42 -12.15
N LEU A 588 50.02 4.52 -12.51
CA LEU A 588 49.16 4.62 -13.69
C LEU A 588 47.74 4.92 -13.23
N VAL A 589 47.15 5.98 -13.74
CA VAL A 589 45.74 6.31 -13.55
C VAL A 589 44.98 5.84 -14.77
N TYR A 590 43.94 5.06 -14.57
CA TYR A 590 43.08 4.53 -15.63
C TYR A 590 41.84 5.41 -15.77
N PHE A 591 41.28 5.45 -16.95
CA PHE A 591 40.04 6.10 -17.23
C PHE A 591 38.96 5.07 -17.58
N ASN A 592 37.72 5.28 -17.12
CA ASN A 592 36.60 4.38 -17.42
C ASN A 592 36.20 4.36 -18.91
N ARG A 593 36.66 5.35 -19.69
CA ARG A 593 36.54 5.41 -21.15
C ARG A 593 37.69 6.21 -21.76
N ALA A 594 37.96 5.98 -23.03
CA ALA A 594 38.93 6.80 -23.78
C ALA A 594 38.41 8.24 -23.90
N ALA A 595 39.27 9.22 -23.64
CA ALA A 595 38.94 10.63 -23.76
C ALA A 595 40.16 11.45 -24.22
N ASP A 596 39.94 12.54 -24.93
CA ASP A 596 40.96 13.55 -25.16
C ASP A 596 41.08 14.37 -23.87
N ILE A 597 42.26 14.38 -23.28
CA ILE A 597 42.50 15.00 -21.98
C ILE A 597 43.60 16.08 -22.02
N GLU A 598 43.44 17.06 -21.17
CA GLU A 598 44.44 18.04 -20.81
C GLU A 598 44.63 18.05 -19.29
N VAL A 599 45.87 18.06 -18.82
CA VAL A 599 46.18 18.07 -17.39
C VAL A 599 46.90 19.36 -17.02
N TYR A 600 46.39 20.00 -15.97
CA TYR A 600 46.88 21.27 -15.47
C TYR A 600 47.35 21.16 -14.02
N ASP A 601 48.35 21.94 -13.63
CA ASP A 601 48.65 22.19 -12.23
C ASP A 601 47.70 23.26 -11.63
N LEU A 602 47.79 23.50 -10.34
CA LEU A 602 46.94 24.47 -9.66
C LEU A 602 47.20 25.93 -10.06
N SER A 603 48.33 26.22 -10.75
CA SER A 603 48.58 27.55 -11.31
C SER A 603 47.87 27.77 -12.65
N GLY A 604 47.23 26.72 -13.21
CA GLY A 604 46.62 26.72 -14.53
C GLY A 604 47.59 26.44 -15.68
N LYS A 605 48.82 26.02 -15.38
CA LYS A 605 49.81 25.64 -16.39
C LYS A 605 49.46 24.28 -16.96
N LEU A 606 49.39 24.16 -18.28
CA LEU A 606 49.21 22.89 -18.99
C LEU A 606 50.45 22.04 -18.84
N LEU A 607 50.30 20.82 -18.32
CA LEU A 607 51.38 19.84 -18.13
C LEU A 607 51.41 18.75 -19.20
N LEU A 608 50.20 18.33 -19.64
CA LEU A 608 50.05 17.25 -20.61
C LEU A 608 48.76 17.46 -21.42
N SER A 609 48.85 17.12 -22.73
CA SER A 609 47.67 16.95 -23.58
C SER A 609 47.77 15.62 -24.31
N GLN A 610 46.77 14.78 -24.25
CA GLN A 610 46.77 13.43 -24.83
C GLN A 610 45.41 13.13 -25.45
N LYS A 611 45.41 12.61 -26.69
CA LYS A 611 44.18 12.20 -27.38
C LYS A 611 43.84 10.73 -27.11
N ALA A 612 42.55 10.43 -27.04
CA ALA A 612 42.01 9.09 -26.83
C ALA A 612 42.73 8.34 -25.68
N ALA A 613 43.06 9.06 -24.61
CA ALA A 613 43.73 8.52 -23.45
C ALA A 613 42.84 7.53 -22.70
N GLN A 614 43.31 6.32 -22.45
CA GLN A 614 42.72 5.34 -21.53
C GLN A 614 43.47 5.27 -20.21
N THR A 615 44.72 5.80 -20.19
CA THR A 615 45.57 5.85 -19.01
C THR A 615 46.37 7.15 -18.98
N LEU A 616 46.75 7.57 -17.78
CA LEU A 616 47.65 8.68 -17.51
C LEU A 616 48.81 8.17 -16.66
N ASN A 617 50.02 8.31 -17.17
CA ASN A 617 51.23 7.95 -16.42
C ASN A 617 51.69 9.16 -15.58
N THR A 618 51.74 8.97 -14.26
CA THR A 618 52.15 10.00 -13.29
C THR A 618 53.60 9.90 -12.86
N HIS A 619 54.44 9.17 -13.63
CA HIS A 619 55.83 9.02 -13.32
C HIS A 619 56.56 10.37 -13.27
N ASN A 620 57.30 10.60 -12.20
CA ASN A 620 58.03 11.86 -11.91
C ASN A 620 57.12 13.10 -11.67
N TRP A 621 55.85 12.91 -11.40
CA TRP A 621 54.99 14.03 -10.99
C TRP A 621 55.18 14.31 -9.49
N ALA A 622 55.23 15.58 -9.11
CA ALA A 622 55.32 15.96 -7.71
C ALA A 622 53.99 15.58 -6.97
N ALA A 623 54.13 15.24 -5.70
CA ALA A 623 52.94 15.09 -4.88
C ALA A 623 52.12 16.40 -4.86
N GLY A 624 50.82 16.30 -5.08
CA GLY A 624 49.97 17.49 -5.19
C GLY A 624 48.67 17.24 -5.93
N LEU A 625 47.86 18.28 -6.07
CA LEU A 625 46.57 18.26 -6.76
C LEU A 625 46.73 18.74 -8.22
N TYR A 626 46.18 17.99 -9.14
CA TYR A 626 46.12 18.29 -10.57
C TYR A 626 44.69 18.32 -11.07
N LEU A 627 44.43 19.06 -12.16
CA LEU A 627 43.15 19.14 -12.83
C LEU A 627 43.24 18.42 -14.18
N VAL A 628 42.42 17.38 -14.35
CA VAL A 628 42.28 16.65 -15.63
C VAL A 628 40.99 17.12 -16.29
N LYS A 629 41.13 17.77 -17.46
CA LYS A 629 39.99 18.30 -18.23
C LYS A 629 39.83 17.49 -19.52
N THR A 630 38.62 17.08 -19.83
CA THR A 630 38.32 16.41 -21.10
C THR A 630 37.92 17.42 -22.17
N ALA A 631 38.05 17.05 -23.45
CA ALA A 631 37.57 17.90 -24.57
C ALA A 631 36.07 18.21 -24.52
N GLU A 632 35.29 17.37 -23.82
CA GLU A 632 33.85 17.55 -23.57
C GLU A 632 33.54 18.56 -22.44
N GLY A 633 34.61 19.13 -21.83
CA GLY A 633 34.48 20.15 -20.77
C GLY A 633 34.37 19.60 -19.33
N ILE A 634 34.44 18.28 -19.15
CA ILE A 634 34.47 17.67 -17.80
C ILE A 634 35.80 17.93 -17.14
N THR A 635 35.83 18.46 -15.93
CA THR A 635 37.06 18.65 -15.14
C THR A 635 37.00 17.82 -13.87
N LYS A 636 38.04 17.02 -13.63
CA LYS A 636 38.22 16.18 -12.44
C LYS A 636 39.50 16.50 -11.70
N LYS A 637 39.50 16.37 -10.39
CA LYS A 637 40.68 16.54 -9.53
C LYS A 637 41.42 15.20 -9.44
N LEU A 638 42.72 15.20 -9.66
CA LEU A 638 43.63 14.06 -9.45
C LEU A 638 44.59 14.42 -8.33
N LEU A 639 44.61 13.63 -7.27
CA LEU A 639 45.58 13.77 -6.18
C LEU A 639 46.71 12.77 -6.35
N ILE A 640 47.95 13.27 -6.42
CA ILE A 640 49.17 12.47 -6.41
C ILE A 640 49.78 12.52 -5.01
N LYS A 641 50.12 11.35 -4.44
CA LYS A 641 50.73 11.18 -3.11
C LYS A 641 52.24 11.11 -3.21
#